data_6c46c028d0fe3ca8ab03caa2b45c6976
#
_entry.id   6c46c028d0fe3ca8ab03caa2b45c6976
#
_cell.length_a   1.000
_cell.length_b   1.000
_cell.length_c   1.000
_cell.angle_alpha   90.00
_cell.angle_beta   90.00
_cell.angle_gamma   90.00
#
_symmetry.space_group_name_H-M   'P 1'
#
loop_
_entity.id
_entity.type
_entity.pdbx_description
1 polymer ?
#
loop_
_entity_poly.entity_id
_entity_poly.type
_entity_poly.pdbx_seq_one_letter_code
_entity_poly.pdbx_strand_id
1 'polypeptide(L)'
;MNKKQAKERIEYLRKTVEYHAKRYYDDDKPEISDFEYDMLMVELRNLEKEFPEFASSESLTQKVGGHVKEGFEKVEHEVPLQSLQDVFSLEEVEDFDKRIKEKAKDNGIEEVNYVVETKIDGLSAAIEYRDGKFYKGATRGNGLVGEDVTNNLRTIKTIPEEIKEKINITVRGEVFISKDDFEKMNQEREENEEELFANARNAAAGSLRQLDSKITASRPLDIYIFNVQKIDGKEFNSHFEELEFLNKQGFNVNPVRIPCKNIEEIKEAINKIGDMRENLTFGIDGAVVKVDDLKFREILGTTAKTPRWAVAYKYPPEQKETILKDIICQVGRTGVITPMAILEPVKVAGSTISKTTLHNEDFIKEKGLKIGDTVVIQKAGDVIPEIVKVVEEKRTGKEIDFEMPRVCPVCGAEAVREEGEAAVRCTGIECPAKLYRNLVHFVSREAMNIDGLGENIINELLERKLIQNIEDIYTLTFEDIASLKKNGTKFAQNLIDSINASKENDLYRLLTAFGIRHVGSKASKVLARKYRNIDNLANATFDELSQINDIGAVMANSIRDFFMQEQTKNLIQKLKSAGVNMNCLEEVSNDNRFDGKTFVLTGTLETLTRKEAEDIIEKFGGKTSSSVSKKTDYVLAGEEAGSKLTKAQSLGVAIISEEEFKNMIGE
;
A
#
# COMPACT_ATOMS: atom_id res chain seq x y z
N MET A 1 27.85 -9.42 -13.60
CA MET A 1 26.70 -9.54 -14.52
C MET A 1 27.08 -8.92 -15.87
N ASN A 2 26.59 -9.42 -17.03
CA ASN A 2 26.87 -8.73 -18.28
C ASN A 2 25.91 -7.52 -18.47
N LYS A 3 26.30 -6.55 -19.36
CA LYS A 3 25.54 -5.30 -19.55
C LYS A 3 24.08 -5.52 -19.95
N LYS A 4 23.77 -6.55 -20.74
CA LYS A 4 22.40 -6.86 -21.17
C LYS A 4 21.55 -7.33 -19.97
N GLN A 5 22.08 -8.26 -19.19
CA GLN A 5 21.43 -8.77 -17.98
C GLN A 5 21.26 -7.66 -16.93
N ALA A 6 22.26 -6.77 -16.76
CA ALA A 6 22.17 -5.63 -15.87
C ALA A 6 21.03 -4.68 -16.27
N LYS A 7 20.92 -4.34 -17.56
CA LYS A 7 19.84 -3.50 -18.07
C LYS A 7 18.46 -4.11 -17.81
N GLU A 8 18.27 -5.40 -18.17
CA GLU A 8 17.01 -6.11 -17.93
C GLU A 8 16.65 -6.15 -16.44
N ARG A 9 17.65 -6.39 -15.56
CA ARG A 9 17.43 -6.41 -14.11
C ARG A 9 17.08 -5.02 -13.55
N ILE A 10 17.76 -3.95 -13.99
CA ILE A 10 17.45 -2.56 -13.61
C ILE A 10 16.03 -2.19 -14.05
N GLU A 11 15.63 -2.52 -15.27
CA GLU A 11 14.27 -2.23 -15.74
C GLU A 11 13.20 -3.00 -14.96
N TYR A 12 13.47 -4.25 -14.60
CA TYR A 12 12.60 -5.05 -13.75
C TYR A 12 12.50 -4.43 -12.35
N LEU A 13 13.63 -4.13 -11.72
CA LEU A 13 13.66 -3.55 -10.36
C LEU A 13 12.95 -2.20 -10.30
N ARG A 14 13.12 -1.32 -11.29
CA ARG A 14 12.41 -0.04 -11.33
C ARG A 14 10.91 -0.21 -11.31
N LYS A 15 10.37 -1.11 -12.14
CA LYS A 15 8.93 -1.40 -12.17
C LYS A 15 8.43 -2.00 -10.85
N THR A 16 9.19 -2.92 -10.29
CA THR A 16 8.86 -3.58 -9.02
C THR A 16 8.87 -2.59 -7.86
N VAL A 17 9.93 -1.77 -7.76
CA VAL A 17 10.05 -0.74 -6.73
C VAL A 17 8.95 0.33 -6.88
N GLU A 18 8.64 0.78 -8.09
CA GLU A 18 7.56 1.75 -8.35
C GLU A 18 6.19 1.18 -7.95
N TYR A 19 5.93 -0.08 -8.29
CA TYR A 19 4.70 -0.78 -7.89
C TYR A 19 4.55 -0.84 -6.37
N HIS A 20 5.58 -1.30 -5.65
CA HIS A 20 5.52 -1.42 -4.20
C HIS A 20 5.54 -0.06 -3.49
N ALA A 21 6.23 0.94 -4.05
CA ALA A 21 6.16 2.32 -3.55
C ALA A 21 4.73 2.86 -3.59
N LYS A 22 4.01 2.63 -4.67
CA LYS A 22 2.60 3.02 -4.78
C LYS A 22 1.74 2.30 -3.75
N ARG A 23 1.89 0.97 -3.62
CA ARG A 23 1.15 0.18 -2.61
C ARG A 23 1.40 0.68 -1.19
N TYR A 24 2.64 1.09 -0.90
CA TYR A 24 3.07 1.53 0.41
C TYR A 24 2.66 2.98 0.72
N TYR A 25 3.00 3.94 -0.17
CA TYR A 25 2.82 5.36 0.11
C TYR A 25 1.43 5.89 -0.27
N ASP A 26 0.82 5.36 -1.35
CA ASP A 26 -0.43 5.89 -1.91
C ASP A 26 -1.64 5.07 -1.45
N ASP A 27 -1.53 3.73 -1.45
CA ASP A 27 -2.65 2.84 -1.17
C ASP A 27 -2.74 2.43 0.32
N ASP A 28 -1.71 2.69 1.16
CA ASP A 28 -1.59 2.23 2.55
C ASP A 28 -1.75 0.70 2.73
N LYS A 29 -1.45 -0.07 1.65
CA LYS A 29 -1.60 -1.53 1.58
C LYS A 29 -0.32 -2.19 1.04
N PRO A 30 0.77 -2.20 1.82
CA PRO A 30 2.02 -2.85 1.40
C PRO A 30 1.80 -4.35 1.19
N GLU A 31 2.44 -4.89 0.16
CA GLU A 31 2.42 -6.33 -0.18
C GLU A 31 3.76 -7.01 0.12
N ILE A 32 4.81 -6.22 0.31
CA ILE A 32 6.12 -6.66 0.78
C ILE A 32 6.54 -5.87 2.01
N SER A 33 7.52 -6.38 2.74
CA SER A 33 8.06 -5.72 3.92
C SER A 33 8.84 -4.45 3.57
N ASP A 34 8.97 -3.55 4.55
CA ASP A 34 9.86 -2.38 4.46
C ASP A 34 11.30 -2.84 4.16
N PHE A 35 11.73 -3.93 4.81
CA PHE A 35 13.05 -4.50 4.60
C PHE A 35 13.21 -5.05 3.17
N GLU A 36 12.25 -5.81 2.65
CA GLU A 36 12.30 -6.30 1.27
C GLU A 36 12.28 -5.15 0.26
N TYR A 37 11.45 -4.14 0.49
CA TYR A 37 11.44 -2.93 -0.32
C TYR A 37 12.79 -2.21 -0.28
N ASP A 38 13.37 -2.04 0.92
CA ASP A 38 14.67 -1.43 1.11
C ASP A 38 15.78 -2.24 0.41
N MET A 39 15.72 -3.58 0.46
CA MET A 39 16.68 -4.45 -0.24
C MET A 39 16.56 -4.35 -1.77
N LEU A 40 15.35 -4.26 -2.32
CA LEU A 40 15.14 -3.98 -3.74
C LEU A 40 15.73 -2.61 -4.14
N MET A 41 15.56 -1.61 -3.27
CA MET A 41 16.15 -0.28 -3.47
C MET A 41 17.68 -0.29 -3.38
N VAL A 42 18.26 -1.08 -2.48
CA VAL A 42 19.72 -1.28 -2.37
C VAL A 42 20.26 -1.95 -3.63
N GLU A 43 19.62 -3.04 -4.10
CA GLU A 43 20.02 -3.73 -5.33
C GLU A 43 19.96 -2.78 -6.54
N LEU A 44 18.87 -2.06 -6.69
CA LEU A 44 18.70 -1.10 -7.77
C LEU A 44 19.78 -0.01 -7.74
N ARG A 45 20.05 0.56 -6.55
CA ARG A 45 21.09 1.60 -6.36
C ARG A 45 22.47 1.08 -6.70
N ASN A 46 22.81 -0.13 -6.28
CA ASN A 46 24.11 -0.74 -6.55
C ASN A 46 24.30 -0.99 -8.05
N LEU A 47 23.27 -1.50 -8.74
CA LEU A 47 23.30 -1.71 -10.18
C LEU A 47 23.39 -0.40 -10.96
N GLU A 48 22.67 0.63 -10.57
CA GLU A 48 22.74 1.98 -11.18
C GLU A 48 24.11 2.62 -10.96
N LYS A 49 24.80 2.30 -9.85
CA LYS A 49 26.18 2.75 -9.58
C LYS A 49 27.21 1.97 -10.40
N GLU A 50 27.03 0.66 -10.53
CA GLU A 50 27.94 -0.21 -11.33
C GLU A 50 27.78 0.03 -12.84
N PHE A 51 26.57 0.39 -13.29
CA PHE A 51 26.23 0.67 -14.69
C PHE A 51 25.62 2.06 -14.88
N PRO A 52 26.43 3.14 -14.75
CA PRO A 52 25.91 4.51 -14.78
C PRO A 52 25.19 4.90 -16.07
N GLU A 53 25.50 4.23 -17.19
CA GLU A 53 24.82 4.41 -18.47
C GLU A 53 23.34 4.04 -18.47
N PHE A 54 22.90 3.22 -17.49
CA PHE A 54 21.50 2.86 -17.29
C PHE A 54 20.83 3.61 -16.14
N ALA A 55 21.57 4.47 -15.42
CA ALA A 55 21.00 5.33 -14.38
C ALA A 55 19.97 6.31 -14.96
N SER A 56 18.94 6.67 -14.18
CA SER A 56 17.89 7.60 -14.60
C SER A 56 17.58 8.58 -13.47
N SER A 57 17.43 9.85 -13.82
CA SER A 57 16.93 10.87 -12.88
C SER A 57 15.50 10.60 -12.42
N GLU A 58 14.74 9.80 -13.16
CA GLU A 58 13.36 9.41 -12.83
C GLU A 58 13.31 8.21 -11.87
N SER A 59 14.44 7.54 -11.61
CA SER A 59 14.49 6.42 -10.67
C SER A 59 14.12 6.84 -9.25
N LEU A 60 13.38 5.98 -8.52
CA LEU A 60 13.08 6.19 -7.10
C LEU A 60 14.33 6.16 -6.21
N THR A 61 15.48 5.74 -6.73
CA THR A 61 16.77 5.93 -6.05
C THR A 61 17.18 7.41 -5.96
N GLN A 62 16.65 8.27 -6.83
CA GLN A 62 16.95 9.70 -6.94
C GLN A 62 15.80 10.61 -6.48
N LYS A 63 14.57 10.08 -6.33
CA LYS A 63 13.36 10.84 -5.95
C LYS A 63 12.76 10.32 -4.66
N VAL A 64 12.04 11.19 -3.94
CA VAL A 64 11.19 10.81 -2.81
C VAL A 64 9.92 10.16 -3.37
N GLY A 65 9.55 8.99 -2.87
CA GLY A 65 8.31 8.29 -3.24
C GLY A 65 7.07 8.91 -2.57
N GLY A 66 5.91 8.70 -3.20
CA GLY A 66 4.59 9.12 -2.72
C GLY A 66 3.94 10.16 -3.64
N HIS A 67 2.60 10.11 -3.71
CA HIS A 67 1.78 11.08 -4.42
C HIS A 67 0.74 11.66 -3.46
N VAL A 68 0.27 12.87 -3.76
CA VAL A 68 -0.82 13.49 -2.99
C VAL A 68 -2.13 12.73 -3.28
N LYS A 69 -2.83 12.31 -2.23
CA LYS A 69 -4.08 11.56 -2.34
C LYS A 69 -5.21 12.46 -2.84
N GLU A 70 -6.08 11.94 -3.69
CA GLU A 70 -7.25 12.68 -4.18
C GLU A 70 -8.19 13.06 -3.03
N GLY A 71 -8.75 14.28 -3.07
CA GLY A 71 -9.66 14.80 -2.06
C GLY A 71 -9.02 15.73 -1.02
N PHE A 72 -7.70 15.90 -1.00
CA PHE A 72 -7.00 16.88 -0.19
C PHE A 72 -6.50 18.05 -1.02
N GLU A 73 -6.53 19.26 -0.42
CA GLU A 73 -5.82 20.40 -0.99
C GLU A 73 -4.31 20.14 -0.98
N LYS A 74 -3.62 20.61 -2.01
CA LYS A 74 -2.17 20.46 -2.14
C LYS A 74 -1.47 21.59 -1.40
N VAL A 75 -0.42 21.27 -0.68
CA VAL A 75 0.45 22.23 0.00
C VAL A 75 1.87 22.09 -0.53
N GLU A 76 2.39 23.15 -1.11
CA GLU A 76 3.81 23.23 -1.45
C GLU A 76 4.63 23.48 -0.20
N HIS A 77 5.71 22.71 -0.02
CA HIS A 77 6.64 22.90 1.07
C HIS A 77 7.67 23.96 0.71
N GLU A 78 7.73 25.03 1.51
CA GLU A 78 8.74 26.08 1.32
C GLU A 78 10.18 25.53 1.45
N VAL A 79 10.37 24.56 2.36
CA VAL A 79 11.62 23.79 2.47
C VAL A 79 11.32 22.34 2.17
N PRO A 80 11.98 21.72 1.17
CA PRO A 80 11.72 20.35 0.79
C PRO A 80 11.85 19.35 1.97
N LEU A 81 10.87 18.46 2.13
CA LEU A 81 10.87 17.42 3.15
C LEU A 81 11.59 16.17 2.64
N GLN A 82 12.90 16.17 2.77
CA GLN A 82 13.76 15.10 2.28
C GLN A 82 13.59 13.79 3.07
N SER A 83 13.91 12.68 2.42
CA SER A 83 14.09 11.37 3.05
C SER A 83 15.48 11.26 3.67
N LEU A 84 15.77 10.15 4.36
CA LEU A 84 17.09 9.84 4.85
C LEU A 84 17.73 8.75 3.98
N GLN A 85 19.06 8.68 3.99
CA GLN A 85 19.79 7.54 3.45
C GLN A 85 19.75 6.41 4.46
N ASP A 86 19.19 5.25 4.08
CA ASP A 86 19.22 4.07 4.92
C ASP A 86 20.58 3.39 4.85
N VAL A 87 21.03 2.89 6.00
CA VAL A 87 22.22 2.06 6.20
C VAL A 87 21.85 0.87 7.10
N PHE A 88 22.46 -0.30 6.86
CA PHE A 88 22.03 -1.57 7.44
C PHE A 88 23.12 -2.24 8.28
N SER A 89 24.32 -1.63 8.35
CA SER A 89 25.41 -2.14 9.16
C SER A 89 26.13 -1.01 9.88
N LEU A 90 26.85 -1.35 10.96
CA LEU A 90 27.67 -0.39 11.70
C LEU A 90 28.88 0.07 10.88
N GLU A 91 29.38 -0.75 9.94
CA GLU A 91 30.43 -0.40 9.00
C GLU A 91 29.98 0.72 8.05
N GLU A 92 28.72 0.69 7.58
CA GLU A 92 28.16 1.79 6.76
C GLU A 92 28.02 3.10 7.55
N VAL A 93 27.77 3.01 8.87
CA VAL A 93 27.78 4.18 9.77
C VAL A 93 29.22 4.71 9.95
N GLU A 94 30.24 3.83 10.05
CA GLU A 94 31.64 4.25 10.05
C GLU A 94 32.02 4.95 8.76
N ASP A 95 31.58 4.45 7.62
CA ASP A 95 31.83 5.08 6.32
C ASP A 95 31.15 6.44 6.21
N PHE A 96 29.98 6.60 6.82
CA PHE A 96 29.33 7.91 6.95
C PHE A 96 30.22 8.85 7.79
N ASP A 97 30.66 8.44 8.99
CA ASP A 97 31.52 9.26 9.88
C ASP A 97 32.82 9.66 9.19
N LYS A 98 33.50 8.72 8.49
CA LYS A 98 34.72 9.00 7.72
C LYS A 98 34.49 10.11 6.68
N ARG A 99 33.43 10.02 5.88
CA ARG A 99 33.08 11.03 4.87
C ARG A 99 32.83 12.40 5.51
N ILE A 100 32.14 12.43 6.66
CA ILE A 100 31.89 13.67 7.40
C ILE A 100 33.18 14.28 7.91
N LYS A 101 34.04 13.48 8.51
CA LYS A 101 35.37 13.94 9.04
C LYS A 101 36.32 14.42 7.94
N GLU A 102 36.35 13.75 6.79
CA GLU A 102 37.12 14.21 5.63
C GLU A 102 36.64 15.61 5.20
N LYS A 103 35.33 15.78 5.10
CA LYS A 103 34.77 17.07 4.73
C LYS A 103 34.96 18.16 5.79
N ALA A 104 34.94 17.79 7.09
CA ALA A 104 35.25 18.69 8.19
C ALA A 104 36.68 19.20 8.09
N LYS A 105 37.64 18.29 7.86
CA LYS A 105 39.07 18.62 7.69
C LYS A 105 39.30 19.58 6.52
N ASP A 106 38.61 19.35 5.37
CA ASP A 106 38.70 20.23 4.20
C ASP A 106 38.21 21.66 4.49
N ASN A 107 37.40 21.84 5.53
CA ASN A 107 36.81 23.13 5.92
C ASN A 107 37.41 23.67 7.25
N GLY A 108 38.47 23.06 7.77
CA GLY A 108 39.16 23.53 8.98
C GLY A 108 38.36 23.28 10.27
N ILE A 109 37.45 22.32 10.27
CA ILE A 109 36.67 21.91 11.46
C ILE A 109 37.38 20.77 12.13
N GLU A 110 37.79 20.98 13.39
CA GLU A 110 38.63 20.02 14.15
C GLU A 110 37.77 18.94 14.82
N GLU A 111 36.59 19.29 15.31
CA GLU A 111 35.70 18.36 16.03
C GLU A 111 34.32 18.31 15.36
N VAL A 112 33.81 17.09 15.23
CA VAL A 112 32.43 16.86 14.74
C VAL A 112 31.63 16.14 15.81
N ASN A 113 30.54 16.75 16.24
CA ASN A 113 29.59 16.16 17.17
C ASN A 113 28.35 15.67 16.43
N TYR A 114 27.69 14.67 17.00
CA TYR A 114 26.51 14.03 16.46
C TYR A 114 25.40 13.96 17.50
N VAL A 115 24.17 13.82 17.02
CA VAL A 115 23.01 13.43 17.84
C VAL A 115 22.42 12.17 17.24
N VAL A 116 22.23 11.14 18.06
CA VAL A 116 21.57 9.89 17.68
C VAL A 116 20.18 9.88 18.30
N GLU A 117 19.16 9.69 17.47
CA GLU A 117 17.75 9.73 17.85
C GLU A 117 17.04 8.44 17.45
N THR A 118 15.92 8.11 18.11
CA THR A 118 15.04 7.04 17.61
C THR A 118 14.45 7.42 16.26
N LYS A 119 14.46 6.48 15.32
CA LYS A 119 13.71 6.58 14.07
C LYS A 119 12.29 6.09 14.31
N ILE A 120 11.38 7.03 14.53
CA ILE A 120 9.98 6.75 14.83
C ILE A 120 9.32 6.20 13.56
N ASP A 121 8.54 5.15 13.72
CA ASP A 121 7.78 4.54 12.64
C ASP A 121 6.36 5.11 12.58
N GLY A 122 6.16 6.07 11.68
CA GLY A 122 4.92 6.82 11.56
C GLY A 122 4.75 7.50 10.20
N LEU A 123 4.01 8.61 10.19
CA LEU A 123 3.81 9.47 9.02
C LEU A 123 4.39 10.87 9.28
N SER A 124 5.31 11.29 8.41
CA SER A 124 5.95 12.60 8.54
C SER A 124 4.99 13.74 8.17
N ALA A 125 4.92 14.74 9.05
CA ALA A 125 4.15 15.96 8.86
C ALA A 125 4.99 17.21 9.15
N ALA A 126 4.74 18.29 8.40
CA ALA A 126 5.23 19.62 8.67
C ALA A 126 4.12 20.49 9.24
N ILE A 127 4.44 21.31 10.26
CA ILE A 127 3.48 22.19 10.93
C ILE A 127 4.05 23.60 10.93
N GLU A 128 3.32 24.53 10.35
CA GLU A 128 3.64 25.95 10.28
C GLU A 128 2.93 26.72 11.38
N TYR A 129 3.66 27.54 12.12
CA TYR A 129 3.16 28.51 13.07
C TYR A 129 3.46 29.92 12.56
N ARG A 130 2.47 30.82 12.67
CA ARG A 130 2.61 32.26 12.39
C ARG A 130 2.29 33.05 13.63
N ASP A 131 3.15 33.96 13.98
CA ASP A 131 3.03 34.77 15.22
C ASP A 131 2.75 33.87 16.44
N GLY A 132 3.41 32.70 16.49
CA GLY A 132 3.25 31.70 17.55
C GLY A 132 1.99 30.85 17.49
N LYS A 133 1.08 31.03 16.54
CA LYS A 133 -0.19 30.29 16.41
C LYS A 133 -0.12 29.26 15.31
N PHE A 134 -0.68 28.10 15.57
CA PHE A 134 -0.80 27.04 14.57
C PHE A 134 -1.55 27.57 13.35
N TYR A 135 -0.86 27.65 12.21
CA TYR A 135 -1.42 28.16 10.97
C TYR A 135 -1.82 27.04 10.04
N LYS A 136 -0.89 26.17 9.65
CA LYS A 136 -1.09 25.14 8.63
C LYS A 136 -0.30 23.88 8.92
N GLY A 137 -0.82 22.72 8.48
CA GLY A 137 -0.12 21.45 8.58
C GLY A 137 -0.30 20.59 7.36
N ALA A 138 0.80 19.94 6.90
CA ALA A 138 0.80 19.14 5.70
C ALA A 138 1.60 17.85 5.87
N THR A 139 1.19 16.79 5.17
CA THR A 139 1.99 15.55 5.07
C THR A 139 3.23 15.80 4.21
N ARG A 140 4.20 14.88 4.26
CA ARG A 140 5.40 14.97 3.42
C ARG A 140 5.07 14.93 1.92
N GLY A 141 4.07 14.12 1.51
CA GLY A 141 3.81 13.84 0.11
C GLY A 141 5.05 13.34 -0.64
N ASN A 142 5.33 13.94 -1.80
CA ASN A 142 6.54 13.64 -2.58
C ASN A 142 7.79 14.44 -2.14
N GLY A 143 7.70 15.11 -1.00
CA GLY A 143 8.77 15.96 -0.46
C GLY A 143 8.74 17.42 -0.90
N LEU A 144 8.08 17.75 -2.00
CA LEU A 144 7.86 19.11 -2.50
C LEU A 144 6.42 19.55 -2.27
N VAL A 145 5.47 18.63 -2.45
CA VAL A 145 4.04 18.88 -2.31
C VAL A 145 3.44 17.78 -1.43
N GLY A 146 2.69 18.15 -0.40
CA GLY A 146 1.96 17.26 0.50
C GLY A 146 0.46 17.51 0.51
N GLU A 147 -0.28 16.71 1.28
CA GLU A 147 -1.71 16.91 1.55
C GLU A 147 -1.91 17.92 2.68
N ASP A 148 -2.86 18.85 2.53
CA ASP A 148 -3.32 19.68 3.63
C ASP A 148 -4.10 18.83 4.65
N VAL A 149 -3.51 18.63 5.81
CA VAL A 149 -4.10 17.88 6.93
C VAL A 149 -4.24 18.76 8.18
N THR A 150 -4.34 20.07 7.98
CA THR A 150 -4.40 21.08 9.05
C THR A 150 -5.48 20.74 10.09
N ASN A 151 -6.71 20.46 9.63
CA ASN A 151 -7.82 20.15 10.52
C ASN A 151 -7.62 18.83 11.28
N ASN A 152 -6.96 17.86 10.66
CA ASN A 152 -6.67 16.57 11.26
C ASN A 152 -5.56 16.70 12.32
N LEU A 153 -4.47 17.42 12.02
CA LEU A 153 -3.39 17.68 12.97
C LEU A 153 -3.87 18.46 14.20
N ARG A 154 -4.84 19.38 14.05
CA ARG A 154 -5.45 20.08 15.18
C ARG A 154 -6.18 19.17 16.17
N THR A 155 -6.56 17.96 15.76
CA THR A 155 -7.17 16.97 16.66
C THR A 155 -6.18 16.28 17.58
N ILE A 156 -4.89 16.35 17.26
CA ILE A 156 -3.81 15.73 18.04
C ILE A 156 -3.50 16.60 19.25
N LYS A 157 -3.81 16.10 20.44
CA LYS A 157 -3.76 16.87 21.70
C LYS A 157 -2.36 17.36 22.09
N THR A 158 -1.31 16.70 21.62
CA THR A 158 0.09 17.04 21.91
C THR A 158 0.66 18.11 20.97
N ILE A 159 -0.10 18.54 19.97
CA ILE A 159 0.24 19.69 19.13
C ILE A 159 -0.31 20.96 19.78
N PRO A 160 0.55 21.91 20.19
CA PRO A 160 0.06 23.16 20.79
C PRO A 160 -0.61 24.04 19.72
N GLU A 161 -1.80 24.58 20.03
CA GLU A 161 -2.45 25.58 19.19
C GLU A 161 -1.70 26.93 19.20
N GLU A 162 -0.97 27.21 20.28
CA GLU A 162 -0.12 28.40 20.41
C GLU A 162 1.17 28.02 21.16
N ILE A 163 2.32 28.42 20.62
CA ILE A 163 3.64 28.28 21.24
C ILE A 163 3.97 29.50 22.09
N LYS A 164 4.95 29.38 23.00
CA LYS A 164 5.24 30.43 23.98
C LYS A 164 5.77 31.72 23.38
N GLU A 165 6.60 31.63 22.36
CA GLU A 165 7.15 32.80 21.65
C GLU A 165 6.31 33.13 20.42
N LYS A 166 6.08 34.42 20.17
CA LYS A 166 5.38 34.92 18.97
C LYS A 166 6.35 34.99 17.80
N ILE A 167 6.60 33.86 17.17
CA ILE A 167 7.53 33.71 16.05
C ILE A 167 6.86 32.93 14.91
N ASN A 168 7.41 33.11 13.71
CA ASN A 168 7.08 32.23 12.59
C ASN A 168 8.05 31.06 12.58
N ILE A 169 7.52 29.85 12.61
CA ILE A 169 8.32 28.63 12.64
C ILE A 169 7.60 27.52 11.89
N THR A 170 8.33 26.75 11.10
CA THR A 170 7.86 25.48 10.53
C THR A 170 8.67 24.35 11.15
N VAL A 171 7.97 23.44 11.82
CA VAL A 171 8.55 22.26 12.46
C VAL A 171 8.16 21.00 11.71
N ARG A 172 9.00 19.97 11.82
CA ARG A 172 8.73 18.66 11.26
C ARG A 172 8.69 17.61 12.35
N GLY A 173 7.67 16.75 12.31
CA GLY A 173 7.50 15.65 13.23
C GLY A 173 7.06 14.37 12.55
N GLU A 174 6.98 13.31 13.33
CA GLU A 174 6.44 12.02 12.93
C GLU A 174 5.17 11.75 13.73
N VAL A 175 4.04 11.62 13.03
CA VAL A 175 2.75 11.25 13.61
C VAL A 175 2.70 9.74 13.74
N PHE A 176 2.32 9.24 14.92
CA PHE A 176 2.31 7.81 15.24
C PHE A 176 1.12 7.44 16.13
N ILE A 177 0.92 6.16 16.32
CA ILE A 177 0.02 5.57 17.33
C ILE A 177 0.87 4.75 18.29
N SER A 178 0.61 4.85 19.60
CA SER A 178 1.32 4.03 20.58
C SER A 178 1.01 2.54 20.40
N LYS A 179 1.93 1.67 20.83
CA LYS A 179 1.74 0.20 20.74
C LYS A 179 0.46 -0.25 21.44
N ASP A 180 0.23 0.25 22.65
CA ASP A 180 -0.93 -0.09 23.47
C ASP A 180 -2.24 0.38 22.82
N ASP A 181 -2.25 1.58 22.25
CA ASP A 181 -3.44 2.12 21.60
C ASP A 181 -3.71 1.44 20.26
N PHE A 182 -2.67 1.03 19.52
CA PHE A 182 -2.82 0.23 18.32
C PHE A 182 -3.45 -1.15 18.61
N GLU A 183 -3.01 -1.81 19.70
CA GLU A 183 -3.60 -3.09 20.13
C GLU A 183 -5.08 -2.90 20.50
N LYS A 184 -5.43 -1.86 21.25
CA LYS A 184 -6.83 -1.54 21.61
C LYS A 184 -7.69 -1.25 20.37
N MET A 185 -7.17 -0.44 19.43
CA MET A 185 -7.89 -0.15 18.19
C MET A 185 -8.16 -1.41 17.38
N ASN A 186 -7.21 -2.33 17.27
CA ASN A 186 -7.42 -3.58 16.57
C ASN A 186 -8.36 -4.52 17.33
N GLN A 187 -8.32 -4.54 18.67
CA GLN A 187 -9.29 -5.28 19.47
C GLN A 187 -10.73 -4.77 19.26
N GLU A 188 -10.92 -3.44 19.27
CA GLU A 188 -12.24 -2.83 18.99
C GLU A 188 -12.73 -3.15 17.58
N ARG A 189 -11.84 -3.14 16.58
CA ARG A 189 -12.17 -3.52 15.21
C ARG A 189 -12.54 -5.00 15.08
N GLU A 190 -11.82 -5.87 15.77
CA GLU A 190 -12.13 -7.30 15.84
C GLU A 190 -13.50 -7.54 16.48
N GLU A 191 -13.82 -6.84 17.57
CA GLU A 191 -15.14 -6.92 18.23
C GLU A 191 -16.28 -6.39 17.32
N ASN A 192 -15.98 -5.41 16.44
CA ASN A 192 -16.91 -4.86 15.46
C ASN A 192 -16.90 -5.59 14.11
N GLU A 193 -16.11 -6.66 13.98
CA GLU A 193 -15.94 -7.45 12.74
C GLU A 193 -15.41 -6.59 11.55
N GLU A 194 -14.56 -5.60 11.86
CA GLU A 194 -13.90 -4.75 10.86
C GLU A 194 -12.54 -5.31 10.45
N GLU A 195 -12.05 -4.95 9.24
CA GLU A 195 -10.69 -5.28 8.80
C GLU A 195 -9.65 -4.66 9.74
N LEU A 196 -8.72 -5.47 10.26
CA LEU A 196 -7.69 -5.01 11.19
C LEU A 196 -6.65 -4.14 10.48
N PHE A 197 -6.10 -3.18 11.20
CA PHE A 197 -4.92 -2.47 10.72
C PHE A 197 -3.70 -3.38 10.71
N ALA A 198 -2.95 -3.34 9.62
CA ALA A 198 -1.78 -4.18 9.43
C ALA A 198 -0.64 -3.86 10.42
N ASN A 199 -0.34 -2.56 10.63
CA ASN A 199 0.64 -2.08 11.59
C ASN A 199 0.28 -0.68 12.10
N ALA A 200 0.97 -0.24 13.17
CA ALA A 200 0.73 1.06 13.81
C ALA A 200 1.01 2.25 12.86
N ARG A 201 2.01 2.14 11.99
CA ARG A 201 2.33 3.16 10.98
C ARG A 201 1.19 3.36 9.98
N ASN A 202 0.68 2.26 9.40
CA ASN A 202 -0.43 2.34 8.45
C ASN A 202 -1.71 2.82 9.12
N ALA A 203 -1.95 2.42 10.37
CA ALA A 203 -3.04 2.93 11.18
C ALA A 203 -2.93 4.46 11.40
N ALA A 204 -1.72 4.95 11.72
CA ALA A 204 -1.47 6.38 11.88
C ALA A 204 -1.63 7.14 10.54
N ALA A 205 -1.04 6.64 9.46
CA ALA A 205 -1.13 7.24 8.14
C ALA A 205 -2.58 7.30 7.63
N GLY A 206 -3.31 6.19 7.72
CA GLY A 206 -4.72 6.12 7.34
C GLY A 206 -5.63 6.97 8.22
N SER A 207 -5.31 7.13 9.50
CA SER A 207 -6.06 7.99 10.44
C SER A 207 -5.81 9.48 10.20
N LEU A 208 -4.57 9.88 9.90
CA LEU A 208 -4.25 11.27 9.60
C LEU A 208 -4.81 11.72 8.23
N ARG A 209 -4.90 10.80 7.26
CA ARG A 209 -5.42 11.05 5.90
C ARG A 209 -6.92 10.74 5.77
N GLN A 210 -7.73 11.11 6.78
CA GLN A 210 -9.20 11.07 6.73
C GLN A 210 -9.75 12.39 6.22
N LEU A 211 -10.74 12.36 5.32
CA LEU A 211 -11.41 13.57 4.83
C LEU A 211 -12.28 14.22 5.93
N ASP A 212 -12.84 13.42 6.83
CA ASP A 212 -13.56 13.90 8.00
C ASP A 212 -12.64 13.90 9.24
N SER A 213 -12.27 15.08 9.71
CA SER A 213 -11.43 15.26 10.91
C SER A 213 -12.04 14.69 12.20
N LYS A 214 -13.35 14.45 12.26
CA LYS A 214 -13.99 13.78 13.41
C LYS A 214 -13.53 12.33 13.54
N ILE A 215 -13.28 11.65 12.41
CA ILE A 215 -12.72 10.30 12.43
C ILE A 215 -11.30 10.34 12.95
N THR A 216 -10.49 11.31 12.50
CA THR A 216 -9.13 11.52 13.05
C THR A 216 -9.17 11.81 14.54
N ALA A 217 -10.09 12.65 15.01
CA ALA A 217 -10.26 13.00 16.43
C ALA A 217 -10.61 11.79 17.32
N SER A 218 -11.26 10.76 16.77
CA SER A 218 -11.56 9.52 17.50
C SER A 218 -10.35 8.56 17.57
N ARG A 219 -9.25 8.84 16.85
CA ARG A 219 -8.05 8.01 16.83
C ARG A 219 -6.99 8.56 17.78
N PRO A 220 -6.28 7.70 18.53
CA PRO A 220 -5.28 8.11 19.51
C PRO A 220 -3.94 8.45 18.85
N LEU A 221 -3.95 9.44 17.95
CA LEU A 221 -2.74 9.93 17.30
C LEU A 221 -1.90 10.77 18.26
N ASP A 222 -0.58 10.62 18.13
CA ASP A 222 0.42 11.47 18.79
C ASP A 222 1.49 11.90 17.79
N ILE A 223 2.36 12.84 18.17
CA ILE A 223 3.45 13.32 17.33
C ILE A 223 4.71 13.59 18.17
N TYR A 224 5.86 13.23 17.59
CA TYR A 224 7.15 13.72 18.09
C TYR A 224 7.79 14.62 17.05
N ILE A 225 8.12 15.86 17.47
CA ILE A 225 8.86 16.80 16.64
C ILE A 225 10.36 16.47 16.71
N PHE A 226 11.02 16.47 15.56
CA PHE A 226 12.44 16.09 15.45
C PHE A 226 13.28 17.07 14.62
N ASN A 227 12.71 18.16 14.11
CA ASN A 227 13.45 19.14 13.32
C ASN A 227 12.73 20.49 13.18
N VAL A 228 13.46 21.59 13.16
CA VAL A 228 12.99 22.87 12.62
C VAL A 228 13.29 22.91 11.14
N GLN A 229 12.28 23.18 10.30
CA GLN A 229 12.46 23.33 8.86
C GLN A 229 12.80 24.78 8.51
N LYS A 230 12.17 25.73 9.21
CA LYS A 230 12.37 27.15 9.05
C LYS A 230 12.00 27.88 10.33
N ILE A 231 12.72 28.94 10.66
CA ILE A 231 12.40 29.86 11.76
C ILE A 231 12.82 31.26 11.38
N ASP A 232 12.01 32.25 11.70
CA ASP A 232 12.33 33.65 11.47
C ASP A 232 13.00 34.29 12.69
N GLY A 233 14.06 35.02 12.46
CA GLY A 233 14.71 35.89 13.46
C GLY A 233 15.46 35.16 14.57
N LYS A 234 15.71 33.86 14.44
CA LYS A 234 16.46 33.06 15.40
C LYS A 234 17.40 32.09 14.68
N GLU A 235 18.59 31.95 15.21
CA GLU A 235 19.59 30.96 14.74
C GLU A 235 20.00 30.05 15.88
N PHE A 236 20.28 28.80 15.56
CA PHE A 236 20.84 27.81 16.48
C PHE A 236 22.22 27.36 16.02
N ASN A 237 23.10 27.04 16.96
CA ASN A 237 24.42 26.52 16.60
C ASN A 237 24.38 24.99 16.44
N SER A 238 23.52 24.32 17.23
CA SER A 238 23.44 22.87 17.20
C SER A 238 21.99 22.37 17.11
N HIS A 239 21.85 21.18 16.59
CA HIS A 239 20.57 20.48 16.53
C HIS A 239 20.02 20.15 17.92
N PHE A 240 20.91 19.83 18.85
CA PHE A 240 20.50 19.59 20.23
C PHE A 240 19.88 20.85 20.87
N GLU A 241 20.48 22.02 20.64
CA GLU A 241 19.96 23.31 21.08
C GLU A 241 18.59 23.60 20.44
N GLU A 242 18.42 23.31 19.16
CA GLU A 242 17.16 23.42 18.42
C GLU A 242 16.06 22.59 19.08
N LEU A 243 16.33 21.32 19.39
CA LEU A 243 15.37 20.43 20.04
C LEU A 243 15.01 20.87 21.47
N GLU A 244 16.00 21.38 22.24
CA GLU A 244 15.74 21.96 23.56
C GLU A 244 14.86 23.21 23.49
N PHE A 245 15.06 24.04 22.46
CA PHE A 245 14.20 25.19 22.21
C PHE A 245 12.77 24.74 21.91
N LEU A 246 12.57 23.77 21.02
CA LEU A 246 11.25 23.23 20.67
C LEU A 246 10.51 22.70 21.91
N ASN A 247 11.22 21.95 22.77
CA ASN A 247 10.65 21.47 24.03
C ASN A 247 10.21 22.61 24.94
N LYS A 248 11.01 23.69 25.05
CA LYS A 248 10.65 24.88 25.83
C LYS A 248 9.45 25.61 25.25
N GLN A 249 9.22 25.56 23.93
CA GLN A 249 8.07 26.15 23.27
C GLN A 249 6.76 25.34 23.52
N GLY A 250 6.85 24.12 24.02
CA GLY A 250 5.70 23.27 24.34
C GLY A 250 5.46 22.15 23.33
N PHE A 251 6.37 21.95 22.37
CA PHE A 251 6.30 20.82 21.46
C PHE A 251 6.66 19.51 22.16
N ASN A 252 5.99 18.43 21.77
CA ASN A 252 6.36 17.07 22.13
C ASN A 252 7.55 16.65 21.27
N VAL A 253 8.76 16.66 21.81
CA VAL A 253 10.00 16.38 21.09
C VAL A 253 10.41 14.94 21.31
N ASN A 254 11.06 14.33 20.31
CA ASN A 254 11.60 12.96 20.40
C ASN A 254 12.31 12.76 21.76
N PRO A 255 11.81 11.83 22.63
CA PRO A 255 12.33 11.69 24.00
C PRO A 255 13.74 11.08 24.04
N VAL A 256 14.16 10.36 23.01
CA VAL A 256 15.48 9.68 22.96
C VAL A 256 16.39 10.44 22.01
N ARG A 257 17.30 11.23 22.60
CA ARG A 257 18.28 12.07 21.92
C ARG A 257 19.62 11.92 22.63
N ILE A 258 20.57 11.28 22.00
CA ILE A 258 21.86 10.93 22.61
C ILE A 258 22.95 11.72 21.90
N PRO A 259 23.58 12.74 22.55
CA PRO A 259 24.74 13.42 22.01
C PRO A 259 25.93 12.46 21.94
N CYS A 260 26.70 12.49 20.85
CA CYS A 260 27.86 11.65 20.59
C CYS A 260 29.00 12.47 20.01
N LYS A 261 30.25 12.21 20.45
CA LYS A 261 31.46 12.93 20.02
C LYS A 261 32.29 12.15 19.00
N ASN A 262 32.07 10.86 18.90
CA ASN A 262 32.86 9.97 18.05
C ASN A 262 32.06 8.77 17.61
N ILE A 263 32.63 7.95 16.72
CA ILE A 263 31.95 6.79 16.14
C ILE A 263 31.65 5.70 17.17
N GLU A 264 32.47 5.54 18.19
CA GLU A 264 32.25 4.56 19.25
C GLU A 264 31.00 4.90 20.05
N GLU A 265 30.84 6.18 20.44
CA GLU A 265 29.64 6.66 21.14
C GLU A 265 28.38 6.56 20.23
N ILE A 266 28.52 6.78 18.93
CA ILE A 266 27.42 6.56 17.97
C ILE A 266 26.97 5.09 17.97
N LYS A 267 27.93 4.14 17.89
CA LYS A 267 27.62 2.70 17.93
C LYS A 267 26.95 2.29 19.24
N GLU A 268 27.48 2.79 20.37
CA GLU A 268 26.86 2.55 21.70
C GLU A 268 25.44 3.11 21.76
N ALA A 269 25.19 4.32 21.24
CA ALA A 269 23.88 4.93 21.19
C ALA A 269 22.90 4.13 20.30
N ILE A 270 23.34 3.66 19.12
CA ILE A 270 22.55 2.80 18.24
C ILE A 270 22.17 1.52 18.97
N ASN A 271 23.13 0.81 19.58
CA ASN A 271 22.87 -0.42 20.31
C ASN A 271 21.90 -0.18 21.48
N LYS A 272 22.12 0.89 22.27
CA LYS A 272 21.25 1.27 23.39
C LYS A 272 19.81 1.53 22.93
N ILE A 273 19.61 2.21 21.80
CA ILE A 273 18.27 2.43 21.23
C ILE A 273 17.65 1.10 20.79
N GLY A 274 18.46 0.19 20.22
CA GLY A 274 18.03 -1.16 19.86
C GLY A 274 17.52 -1.95 21.06
N ASP A 275 18.27 -1.94 22.18
CA ASP A 275 17.88 -2.61 23.42
C ASP A 275 16.62 -2.02 24.06
N MET A 276 16.36 -0.72 23.82
CA MET A 276 15.16 -0.05 24.32
C MET A 276 13.91 -0.35 23.47
N ARG A 277 14.04 -0.90 22.25
CA ARG A 277 12.98 -1.04 21.25
C ARG A 277 11.71 -1.71 21.80
N GLU A 278 11.86 -2.77 22.58
CA GLU A 278 10.73 -3.50 23.17
C GLU A 278 9.98 -2.65 24.23
N ASN A 279 10.71 -1.82 24.98
CA ASN A 279 10.19 -1.06 26.11
C ASN A 279 9.64 0.33 25.73
N LEU A 280 9.88 0.79 24.49
CA LEU A 280 9.32 2.05 23.99
C LEU A 280 7.81 1.89 23.76
N THR A 281 7.06 2.92 24.14
CA THR A 281 5.59 2.98 23.93
C THR A 281 5.20 3.17 22.47
N PHE A 282 6.15 3.49 21.59
CA PHE A 282 5.98 3.71 20.16
C PHE A 282 6.89 2.80 19.34
N GLY A 283 6.52 2.57 18.08
CA GLY A 283 7.32 1.79 17.13
C GLY A 283 8.54 2.57 16.64
N ILE A 284 9.67 1.87 16.51
CA ILE A 284 10.86 2.38 15.82
C ILE A 284 11.38 1.34 14.84
N ASP A 285 11.80 1.78 13.67
CA ASP A 285 12.42 0.94 12.63
C ASP A 285 13.94 1.12 12.53
N GLY A 286 14.49 2.07 13.34
CA GLY A 286 15.90 2.38 13.29
C GLY A 286 16.35 3.42 14.31
N ALA A 287 17.56 3.92 14.08
CA ALA A 287 18.13 5.09 14.73
C ALA A 287 18.61 6.09 13.66
N VAL A 288 18.47 7.39 13.93
CA VAL A 288 18.93 8.44 13.02
C VAL A 288 20.17 9.09 13.60
N VAL A 289 21.27 9.02 12.86
CA VAL A 289 22.54 9.71 13.20
C VAL A 289 22.57 11.02 12.44
N LYS A 290 22.70 12.13 13.15
CA LYS A 290 22.72 13.50 12.58
C LYS A 290 23.97 14.23 13.04
N VAL A 291 24.64 14.95 12.15
CA VAL A 291 25.67 15.93 12.52
C VAL A 291 25.03 17.01 13.37
N ASP A 292 25.58 17.36 14.53
CA ASP A 292 24.95 18.31 15.48
C ASP A 292 25.10 19.77 15.05
N ASP A 293 26.27 20.18 14.53
CA ASP A 293 26.53 21.56 14.08
C ASP A 293 25.72 21.93 12.84
N LEU A 294 24.82 22.92 13.00
CA LEU A 294 23.89 23.33 11.93
C LEU A 294 24.62 24.09 10.81
N LYS A 295 25.67 24.88 11.11
CA LYS A 295 26.45 25.57 10.07
C LYS A 295 27.24 24.59 9.23
N PHE A 296 27.75 23.53 9.86
CA PHE A 296 28.43 22.48 9.12
C PHE A 296 27.46 21.67 8.25
N ARG A 297 26.20 21.49 8.66
CA ARG A 297 25.16 20.88 7.79
C ARG A 297 24.96 21.64 6.47
N GLU A 298 25.02 22.96 6.51
CA GLU A 298 24.93 23.80 5.29
C GLU A 298 26.09 23.52 4.34
N ILE A 299 27.32 23.38 4.86
CA ILE A 299 28.52 23.03 4.09
C ILE A 299 28.42 21.63 3.49
N LEU A 300 27.92 20.66 4.26
CA LEU A 300 27.70 19.28 3.80
C LEU A 300 26.64 19.22 2.71
N GLY A 301 25.62 20.05 2.82
CA GLY A 301 24.54 20.17 1.85
C GLY A 301 23.65 18.95 1.76
N THR A 302 22.89 18.89 0.67
CA THR A 302 21.90 17.87 0.42
C THR A 302 22.02 17.31 -1.00
N THR A 303 21.42 16.15 -1.24
CA THR A 303 21.10 15.64 -2.58
C THR A 303 19.64 16.01 -2.91
N ALA A 304 19.17 15.68 -4.09
CA ALA A 304 17.75 15.87 -4.43
C ALA A 304 16.80 15.08 -3.48
N LYS A 305 17.26 13.96 -2.93
CA LYS A 305 16.45 13.06 -2.11
C LYS A 305 16.78 13.10 -0.62
N THR A 306 18.05 13.19 -0.25
CA THR A 306 18.53 13.00 1.12
C THR A 306 19.55 14.06 1.54
N PRO A 307 19.58 14.46 2.83
CA PRO A 307 20.66 15.26 3.37
C PRO A 307 21.95 14.44 3.42
N ARG A 308 23.12 15.11 3.31
CA ARG A 308 24.44 14.46 3.44
C ARG A 308 24.92 14.38 4.88
N TRP A 309 24.28 15.13 5.78
CA TRP A 309 24.62 15.26 7.20
C TRP A 309 23.84 14.32 8.12
N ALA A 310 23.02 13.43 7.56
CA ALA A 310 22.27 12.44 8.34
C ALA A 310 22.15 11.10 7.61
N VAL A 311 22.10 10.02 8.40
CA VAL A 311 21.79 8.66 7.93
C VAL A 311 20.82 7.99 8.90
N ALA A 312 20.02 7.08 8.39
CA ALA A 312 19.09 6.24 9.15
C ALA A 312 19.65 4.82 9.22
N TYR A 313 20.10 4.40 10.40
CA TYR A 313 20.46 3.02 10.66
C TYR A 313 19.20 2.21 10.88
N LYS A 314 18.97 1.20 10.03
CA LYS A 314 17.83 0.29 10.10
C LYS A 314 18.20 -0.95 10.92
N TYR A 315 17.40 -1.25 11.96
CA TYR A 315 17.57 -2.50 12.69
C TYR A 315 17.14 -3.68 11.82
N PRO A 316 17.84 -4.83 11.95
CA PRO A 316 17.34 -6.06 11.36
C PRO A 316 15.95 -6.37 11.91
N PRO A 317 15.09 -7.03 11.12
CA PRO A 317 13.79 -7.51 11.59
C PRO A 317 13.94 -8.34 12.88
N GLU A 318 13.00 -8.15 13.81
CA GLU A 318 12.98 -8.97 15.02
C GLU A 318 12.69 -10.43 14.66
N GLN A 319 13.59 -11.32 15.04
CA GLN A 319 13.50 -12.75 14.84
C GLN A 319 13.34 -13.48 16.16
N LYS A 320 12.40 -14.42 16.23
CA LYS A 320 12.21 -15.30 17.38
C LYS A 320 12.11 -16.75 16.93
N GLU A 321 12.54 -17.64 17.80
CA GLU A 321 12.36 -19.06 17.58
C GLU A 321 11.04 -19.53 18.15
N THR A 322 10.38 -20.43 17.42
CA THR A 322 9.17 -21.11 17.86
C THR A 322 9.10 -22.53 17.30
N ILE A 323 8.15 -23.33 17.77
CA ILE A 323 7.97 -24.71 17.32
C ILE A 323 6.87 -24.75 16.26
N LEU A 324 7.14 -25.37 15.12
CA LEU A 324 6.18 -25.73 14.10
C LEU A 324 5.37 -26.95 14.56
N LYS A 325 4.19 -26.71 15.14
CA LYS A 325 3.33 -27.75 15.73
C LYS A 325 2.67 -28.64 14.69
N ASP A 326 2.21 -28.02 13.60
CA ASP A 326 1.45 -28.69 12.55
C ASP A 326 1.48 -27.87 11.25
N ILE A 327 1.11 -28.52 10.14
CA ILE A 327 0.88 -27.87 8.85
C ILE A 327 -0.51 -28.25 8.36
N ILE A 328 -1.43 -27.30 8.33
CA ILE A 328 -2.78 -27.50 7.81
C ILE A 328 -2.92 -26.95 6.40
N CYS A 329 -3.82 -27.53 5.60
CA CYS A 329 -4.08 -27.07 4.25
C CYS A 329 -5.43 -26.37 4.15
N GLN A 330 -5.43 -25.13 3.65
CA GLN A 330 -6.64 -24.34 3.39
C GLN A 330 -6.92 -24.30 1.89
N VAL A 331 -8.23 -24.35 1.54
CA VAL A 331 -8.67 -24.31 0.14
C VAL A 331 -9.18 -22.90 -0.16
N GLY A 332 -8.52 -22.24 -1.10
CA GLY A 332 -8.90 -20.90 -1.58
C GLY A 332 -10.06 -20.94 -2.59
N ARG A 333 -10.53 -19.74 -2.97
CA ARG A 333 -11.62 -19.53 -3.93
C ARG A 333 -11.41 -20.25 -5.27
N THR A 334 -10.22 -20.18 -5.81
CA THR A 334 -9.86 -20.82 -7.08
C THR A 334 -9.52 -22.33 -6.94
N GLY A 335 -9.74 -22.89 -5.74
CA GLY A 335 -9.40 -24.25 -5.43
C GLY A 335 -7.93 -24.47 -5.03
N VAL A 336 -7.10 -23.44 -5.01
CA VAL A 336 -5.72 -23.55 -4.57
C VAL A 336 -5.68 -24.03 -3.12
N ILE A 337 -4.90 -25.07 -2.88
CA ILE A 337 -4.66 -25.63 -1.55
C ILE A 337 -3.37 -25.01 -1.02
N THR A 338 -3.50 -24.14 -0.04
CA THR A 338 -2.37 -23.40 0.54
C THR A 338 -2.00 -24.01 1.90
N PRO A 339 -0.76 -24.47 2.08
CA PRO A 339 -0.29 -24.95 3.38
C PRO A 339 -0.06 -23.77 4.33
N MET A 340 -0.46 -23.94 5.58
CA MET A 340 -0.33 -22.96 6.66
C MET A 340 0.33 -23.62 7.87
N ALA A 341 1.40 -23.03 8.36
CA ALA A 341 2.06 -23.44 9.60
C ALA A 341 1.22 -23.06 10.82
N ILE A 342 1.04 -24.00 11.72
CA ILE A 342 0.53 -23.79 13.09
C ILE A 342 1.75 -23.77 14.00
N LEU A 343 1.96 -22.66 14.69
CA LEU A 343 3.12 -22.40 15.52
C LEU A 343 2.77 -22.42 17.01
N GLU A 344 3.74 -22.75 17.87
CA GLU A 344 3.64 -22.35 19.27
C GLU A 344 3.55 -20.83 19.33
N PRO A 345 2.54 -20.25 20.04
CA PRO A 345 2.40 -18.79 20.06
C PRO A 345 3.65 -18.10 20.58
N VAL A 346 4.15 -17.14 19.83
CA VAL A 346 5.34 -16.36 20.17
C VAL A 346 5.14 -14.88 19.85
N LYS A 347 5.63 -14.00 20.70
CA LYS A 347 5.57 -12.55 20.47
C LYS A 347 6.73 -12.12 19.58
N VAL A 348 6.40 -11.44 18.45
CA VAL A 348 7.36 -10.84 17.52
C VAL A 348 6.85 -9.46 17.13
N ALA A 349 7.67 -8.45 17.28
CA ALA A 349 7.34 -7.07 16.94
C ALA A 349 5.92 -6.65 17.42
N GLY A 350 5.68 -6.86 18.73
CA GLY A 350 4.45 -6.40 19.42
C GLY A 350 3.19 -7.26 19.19
N SER A 351 3.19 -8.30 18.35
CA SER A 351 2.02 -9.18 18.20
C SER A 351 2.36 -10.65 18.42
N THR A 352 1.33 -11.41 18.85
CA THR A 352 1.43 -12.86 19.06
C THR A 352 1.16 -13.59 17.75
N ILE A 353 2.17 -14.33 17.27
CA ILE A 353 2.08 -15.13 16.04
C ILE A 353 1.84 -16.58 16.43
N SER A 354 0.76 -17.18 15.91
CA SER A 354 0.42 -18.59 16.07
C SER A 354 0.23 -19.30 14.74
N LYS A 355 0.16 -18.57 13.65
CA LYS A 355 -0.04 -19.10 12.29
C LYS A 355 0.74 -18.29 11.27
N THR A 356 1.24 -18.95 10.21
CA THR A 356 1.83 -18.26 9.07
C THR A 356 1.66 -19.07 7.79
N THR A 357 1.58 -18.39 6.64
CA THR A 357 1.50 -19.06 5.35
C THR A 357 2.80 -19.76 5.00
N LEU A 358 2.71 -20.92 4.35
CA LEU A 358 3.84 -21.62 3.75
C LEU A 358 3.79 -21.57 2.21
N HIS A 359 2.96 -20.70 1.66
CA HIS A 359 2.79 -20.41 0.25
C HIS A 359 2.44 -21.65 -0.60
N ASN A 360 3.33 -22.62 -0.75
CA ASN A 360 3.17 -23.83 -1.54
C ASN A 360 4.13 -24.95 -1.09
N GLU A 361 4.02 -26.11 -1.71
CA GLU A 361 4.87 -27.27 -1.43
C GLU A 361 6.36 -27.01 -1.69
N ASP A 362 6.67 -26.25 -2.74
CA ASP A 362 8.07 -25.98 -3.11
C ASP A 362 8.77 -25.16 -2.04
N PHE A 363 8.08 -24.17 -1.43
CA PHE A 363 8.60 -23.41 -0.30
C PHE A 363 8.93 -24.29 0.91
N ILE A 364 8.05 -25.25 1.23
CA ILE A 364 8.28 -26.19 2.34
C ILE A 364 9.52 -27.04 2.07
N LYS A 365 9.67 -27.56 0.83
CA LYS A 365 10.83 -28.35 0.41
C LYS A 365 12.12 -27.54 0.38
N GLU A 366 12.08 -26.32 -0.14
CA GLU A 366 13.22 -25.40 -0.20
C GLU A 366 13.74 -25.06 1.19
N LYS A 367 12.84 -24.76 2.13
CA LYS A 367 13.20 -24.48 3.53
C LYS A 367 13.49 -25.74 4.34
N GLY A 368 13.22 -26.94 3.82
CA GLY A 368 13.42 -28.21 4.50
C GLY A 368 12.57 -28.36 5.77
N LEU A 369 11.35 -27.78 5.78
CA LEU A 369 10.46 -27.72 6.94
C LEU A 369 9.84 -29.07 7.26
N LYS A 370 9.86 -29.45 8.54
CA LYS A 370 9.18 -30.62 9.09
C LYS A 370 8.31 -30.22 10.28
N ILE A 371 7.21 -30.93 10.46
CA ILE A 371 6.37 -30.77 11.66
C ILE A 371 7.19 -31.20 12.89
N GLY A 372 7.24 -30.36 13.89
CA GLY A 372 8.09 -30.53 15.08
C GLY A 372 9.38 -29.74 15.06
N ASP A 373 9.75 -29.13 13.93
CA ASP A 373 10.93 -28.28 13.83
C ASP A 373 10.87 -27.04 14.73
N THR A 374 12.02 -26.67 15.29
CA THR A 374 12.22 -25.32 15.78
C THR A 374 12.52 -24.42 14.57
N VAL A 375 11.71 -23.39 14.38
CA VAL A 375 11.82 -22.45 13.25
C VAL A 375 12.07 -21.04 13.74
N VAL A 376 12.82 -20.27 12.96
CA VAL A 376 12.99 -18.83 13.15
C VAL A 376 11.91 -18.13 12.37
N ILE A 377 11.12 -17.31 13.05
CA ILE A 377 10.09 -16.50 12.42
C ILE A 377 10.42 -15.02 12.57
N GLN A 378 9.97 -14.24 11.62
CA GLN A 378 9.97 -12.80 11.63
C GLN A 378 8.65 -12.28 11.06
N LYS A 379 8.43 -10.98 11.16
CA LYS A 379 7.40 -10.32 10.36
C LYS A 379 8.04 -9.67 9.16
N ALA A 380 7.66 -10.08 7.97
CA ALA A 380 7.97 -9.36 6.76
C ALA A 380 7.25 -8.00 6.82
N GLY A 381 8.04 -6.90 6.85
CA GLY A 381 7.53 -5.53 6.96
C GLY A 381 6.81 -5.19 8.25
N ASP A 382 7.19 -5.81 9.33
CA ASP A 382 6.48 -5.73 10.62
C ASP A 382 4.97 -6.09 10.52
N VAL A 383 4.55 -6.70 9.39
CA VAL A 383 3.14 -7.02 9.08
C VAL A 383 2.91 -8.52 8.97
N ILE A 384 3.51 -9.18 7.97
CA ILE A 384 3.20 -10.56 7.59
C ILE A 384 4.18 -11.52 8.26
N PRO A 385 3.70 -12.44 9.12
CA PRO A 385 4.56 -13.47 9.67
C PRO A 385 5.10 -14.39 8.57
N GLU A 386 6.39 -14.73 8.65
CA GLU A 386 7.03 -15.70 7.76
C GLU A 386 8.08 -16.55 8.50
N ILE A 387 8.30 -17.77 8.01
CA ILE A 387 9.38 -18.63 8.47
C ILE A 387 10.63 -18.32 7.66
N VAL A 388 11.65 -17.81 8.37
CA VAL A 388 12.96 -17.47 7.78
C VAL A 388 13.75 -18.74 7.48
N LYS A 389 13.92 -19.60 8.51
CA LYS A 389 14.72 -20.82 8.43
C LYS A 389 14.35 -21.83 9.51
N VAL A 390 14.79 -23.05 9.32
CA VAL A 390 14.79 -24.10 10.35
C VAL A 390 16.06 -24.01 11.19
N VAL A 391 15.97 -24.33 12.47
CA VAL A 391 17.11 -24.48 13.38
C VAL A 391 17.45 -25.98 13.45
N GLU A 392 18.21 -26.45 12.45
CA GLU A 392 18.49 -27.90 12.26
C GLU A 392 19.20 -28.52 13.46
N GLU A 393 20.02 -27.74 14.18
CA GLU A 393 20.75 -28.20 15.36
C GLU A 393 19.82 -28.57 16.54
N LYS A 394 18.56 -28.13 16.50
CA LYS A 394 17.54 -28.44 17.51
C LYS A 394 16.66 -29.64 17.14
N ARG A 395 16.90 -30.26 15.98
CA ARG A 395 16.18 -31.47 15.60
C ARG A 395 16.48 -32.65 16.53
N THR A 396 15.44 -33.33 16.88
CA THR A 396 15.48 -34.49 17.81
C THR A 396 15.41 -35.85 17.09
N GLY A 397 15.17 -35.84 15.77
CA GLY A 397 14.92 -37.03 14.96
C GLY A 397 13.48 -37.58 15.04
N LYS A 398 12.57 -36.79 15.65
CA LYS A 398 11.13 -37.08 15.74
C LYS A 398 10.27 -36.23 14.83
N GLU A 399 10.91 -35.32 14.08
CA GLU A 399 10.25 -34.41 13.15
C GLU A 399 9.63 -35.21 12.00
N ILE A 400 8.42 -34.82 11.59
CA ILE A 400 7.63 -35.51 10.57
C ILE A 400 7.68 -34.69 9.27
N ASP A 401 8.01 -35.37 8.15
CA ASP A 401 7.94 -34.76 6.83
C ASP A 401 6.48 -34.45 6.48
N PHE A 402 6.27 -33.27 5.90
CA PHE A 402 4.97 -32.89 5.40
C PHE A 402 4.82 -33.26 3.92
N GLU A 403 3.70 -33.87 3.60
CA GLU A 403 3.33 -34.15 2.21
C GLU A 403 2.04 -33.38 1.87
N MET A 404 2.05 -32.69 0.71
CA MET A 404 0.82 -32.06 0.21
C MET A 404 -0.26 -33.12 -0.03
N PRO A 405 -1.50 -32.85 0.41
CA PRO A 405 -2.59 -33.81 0.24
C PRO A 405 -2.91 -34.00 -1.25
N ARG A 406 -3.06 -35.27 -1.66
CA ARG A 406 -3.51 -35.65 -3.02
C ARG A 406 -5.01 -35.59 -3.18
N VAL A 407 -5.72 -35.33 -2.09
CA VAL A 407 -7.17 -35.14 -2.06
C VAL A 407 -7.48 -33.85 -1.31
N CYS A 408 -8.53 -33.17 -1.73
CA CYS A 408 -8.97 -31.93 -1.11
C CYS A 408 -9.38 -32.20 0.35
N PRO A 409 -8.84 -31.47 1.34
CA PRO A 409 -9.15 -31.70 2.75
C PRO A 409 -10.61 -31.37 3.11
N VAL A 410 -11.33 -30.66 2.23
CA VAL A 410 -12.72 -30.21 2.48
C VAL A 410 -13.75 -31.10 1.81
N CYS A 411 -13.55 -31.47 0.54
CA CYS A 411 -14.56 -32.22 -0.23
C CYS A 411 -14.11 -33.62 -0.66
N GLY A 412 -12.86 -34.03 -0.40
CA GLY A 412 -12.34 -35.34 -0.77
C GLY A 412 -12.06 -35.55 -2.27
N ALA A 413 -12.34 -34.57 -3.13
CA ALA A 413 -12.01 -34.64 -4.54
C ALA A 413 -10.49 -34.65 -4.77
N GLU A 414 -10.04 -35.15 -5.92
CA GLU A 414 -8.63 -35.15 -6.29
C GLU A 414 -8.02 -33.74 -6.23
N ALA A 415 -6.80 -33.66 -5.75
CA ALA A 415 -6.00 -32.45 -5.71
C ALA A 415 -4.83 -32.58 -6.69
N VAL A 416 -4.79 -31.72 -7.72
CA VAL A 416 -3.86 -31.82 -8.84
C VAL A 416 -2.95 -30.61 -8.89
N ARG A 417 -1.68 -30.84 -9.23
CA ARG A 417 -0.73 -29.78 -9.59
C ARG A 417 -0.61 -29.76 -11.11
N GLU A 418 -0.97 -28.63 -11.72
CA GLU A 418 -0.79 -28.44 -13.16
C GLU A 418 0.69 -28.28 -13.50
N GLU A 419 1.10 -28.78 -14.67
CA GLU A 419 2.48 -28.68 -15.15
C GLU A 419 2.89 -27.21 -15.31
N GLY A 420 4.01 -26.83 -14.69
CA GLY A 420 4.50 -25.44 -14.67
C GLY A 420 3.90 -24.54 -13.59
N GLU A 421 2.93 -25.00 -12.79
CA GLU A 421 2.40 -24.26 -11.63
C GLU A 421 2.96 -24.81 -10.30
N ALA A 422 3.23 -23.91 -9.34
CA ALA A 422 3.59 -24.28 -7.97
C ALA A 422 2.35 -24.66 -7.13
N ALA A 423 1.16 -24.31 -7.59
CA ALA A 423 -0.09 -24.45 -6.86
C ALA A 423 -0.73 -25.82 -7.07
N VAL A 424 -1.09 -26.50 -5.96
CA VAL A 424 -1.97 -27.68 -5.96
C VAL A 424 -3.42 -27.22 -5.87
N ARG A 425 -4.34 -27.80 -6.67
CA ARG A 425 -5.74 -27.36 -6.76
C ARG A 425 -6.72 -28.49 -6.55
N CYS A 426 -7.78 -28.21 -5.82
CA CYS A 426 -8.95 -29.07 -5.73
C CYS A 426 -9.71 -29.10 -7.07
N THR A 427 -9.94 -30.30 -7.63
CA THR A 427 -10.72 -30.50 -8.87
C THR A 427 -12.23 -30.52 -8.60
N GLY A 428 -12.67 -30.68 -7.34
CA GLY A 428 -14.09 -30.77 -6.98
C GLY A 428 -14.88 -29.50 -7.37
N ILE A 429 -15.88 -29.68 -8.22
CA ILE A 429 -16.72 -28.59 -8.76
C ILE A 429 -17.58 -28.00 -7.62
N GLU A 430 -18.16 -28.87 -6.79
CA GLU A 430 -19.05 -28.50 -5.67
C GLU A 430 -18.32 -28.44 -4.33
N CYS A 431 -17.03 -28.04 -4.32
CA CYS A 431 -16.28 -27.96 -3.09
C CYS A 431 -16.84 -26.86 -2.16
N PRO A 432 -17.27 -27.19 -0.92
CA PRO A 432 -17.85 -26.20 0.00
C PRO A 432 -16.92 -25.02 0.31
N ALA A 433 -15.60 -25.26 0.36
CA ALA A 433 -14.63 -24.20 0.57
C ALA A 433 -14.55 -23.23 -0.61
N LYS A 434 -14.71 -23.71 -1.85
CA LYS A 434 -14.81 -22.84 -3.02
C LYS A 434 -16.09 -22.01 -2.97
N LEU A 435 -17.20 -22.66 -2.62
CA LEU A 435 -18.50 -21.99 -2.51
C LEU A 435 -18.44 -20.85 -1.47
N TYR A 436 -17.98 -21.12 -0.27
CA TYR A 436 -17.81 -20.11 0.78
C TYR A 436 -17.00 -18.92 0.29
N ARG A 437 -15.81 -19.18 -0.27
CA ARG A 437 -14.92 -18.12 -0.76
C ARG A 437 -15.47 -17.36 -1.99
N ASN A 438 -16.24 -18.05 -2.83
CA ASN A 438 -16.93 -17.41 -3.95
C ASN A 438 -18.05 -16.48 -3.44
N LEU A 439 -18.81 -16.88 -2.43
CA LEU A 439 -19.83 -16.04 -1.79
C LEU A 439 -19.22 -14.80 -1.16
N VAL A 440 -18.15 -14.95 -0.37
CA VAL A 440 -17.43 -13.83 0.24
C VAL A 440 -16.91 -12.84 -0.82
N HIS A 441 -16.34 -13.36 -1.92
CA HIS A 441 -15.91 -12.50 -3.01
C HIS A 441 -17.06 -11.81 -3.72
N PHE A 442 -18.14 -12.55 -3.98
CA PHE A 442 -19.32 -12.03 -4.69
C PHE A 442 -19.91 -10.81 -3.99
N VAL A 443 -20.01 -10.84 -2.67
CA VAL A 443 -20.60 -9.74 -1.89
C VAL A 443 -19.61 -8.62 -1.57
N SER A 444 -18.33 -8.79 -1.84
CA SER A 444 -17.28 -7.84 -1.48
C SER A 444 -17.49 -6.46 -2.12
N ARG A 445 -16.84 -5.43 -1.55
CA ARG A 445 -16.90 -4.03 -1.99
C ARG A 445 -16.49 -3.83 -3.45
N GLU A 446 -15.53 -4.60 -3.94
CA GLU A 446 -15.05 -4.53 -5.32
C GLU A 446 -15.98 -5.23 -6.32
N ALA A 447 -16.82 -6.15 -5.84
CA ALA A 447 -17.78 -6.92 -6.61
C ALA A 447 -19.20 -6.34 -6.44
N MET A 448 -20.16 -7.09 -5.92
CA MET A 448 -21.57 -6.64 -5.80
C MET A 448 -21.80 -5.66 -4.65
N ASN A 449 -20.83 -5.45 -3.74
CA ASN A 449 -20.86 -4.49 -2.65
C ASN A 449 -22.14 -4.60 -1.78
N ILE A 450 -22.38 -5.79 -1.24
CA ILE A 450 -23.52 -6.04 -0.35
C ILE A 450 -23.08 -5.78 1.09
N ASP A 451 -23.37 -4.58 1.57
CA ASP A 451 -22.94 -4.14 2.90
C ASP A 451 -23.69 -4.93 3.99
N GLY A 452 -22.97 -5.31 5.04
CA GLY A 452 -23.50 -6.13 6.12
C GLY A 452 -23.48 -7.64 5.88
N LEU A 453 -23.13 -8.11 4.67
CA LEU A 453 -22.99 -9.54 4.35
C LEU A 453 -21.50 -9.98 4.40
N GLY A 454 -20.89 -9.84 5.57
CA GLY A 454 -19.50 -10.24 5.80
C GLY A 454 -19.30 -11.76 5.97
N GLU A 455 -18.01 -12.16 6.14
CA GLU A 455 -17.61 -13.58 6.23
C GLU A 455 -18.38 -14.36 7.28
N ASN A 456 -18.60 -13.78 8.47
CA ASN A 456 -19.28 -14.45 9.58
C ASN A 456 -20.77 -14.70 9.25
N ILE A 457 -21.43 -13.72 8.65
CA ILE A 457 -22.86 -13.85 8.27
C ILE A 457 -23.02 -14.89 7.16
N ILE A 458 -22.11 -14.89 6.16
CA ILE A 458 -22.12 -15.91 5.09
C ILE A 458 -21.93 -17.32 5.69
N ASN A 459 -21.01 -17.47 6.63
CA ASN A 459 -20.79 -18.74 7.28
C ASN A 459 -22.04 -19.22 8.03
N GLU A 460 -22.66 -18.33 8.80
CA GLU A 460 -23.90 -18.64 9.55
C GLU A 460 -25.07 -18.99 8.61
N LEU A 461 -25.22 -18.28 7.49
CA LEU A 461 -26.22 -18.58 6.47
C LEU A 461 -26.02 -19.96 5.83
N LEU A 462 -24.76 -20.31 5.54
CA LEU A 462 -24.38 -21.65 5.03
C LEU A 462 -24.64 -22.76 6.05
N GLU A 463 -24.24 -22.57 7.30
CA GLU A 463 -24.45 -23.53 8.39
C GLU A 463 -25.94 -23.80 8.64
N ARG A 464 -26.76 -22.74 8.58
CA ARG A 464 -28.21 -22.85 8.71
C ARG A 464 -28.91 -23.32 7.41
N LYS A 465 -28.13 -23.51 6.33
CA LYS A 465 -28.63 -23.90 4.99
C LYS A 465 -29.66 -22.90 4.39
N LEU A 466 -29.55 -21.63 4.79
CA LEU A 466 -30.36 -20.56 4.24
C LEU A 466 -29.87 -20.12 2.85
N ILE A 467 -28.59 -20.32 2.58
CA ILE A 467 -27.99 -20.18 1.24
C ILE A 467 -27.16 -21.43 0.94
N GLN A 468 -27.15 -21.86 -0.32
CA GLN A 468 -26.34 -22.95 -0.84
C GLN A 468 -25.56 -22.55 -2.10
N ASN A 469 -25.97 -21.45 -2.74
CA ASN A 469 -25.37 -20.92 -3.96
C ASN A 469 -25.42 -19.39 -3.93
N ILE A 470 -24.75 -18.76 -4.89
CA ILE A 470 -24.70 -17.29 -5.02
C ILE A 470 -26.09 -16.67 -5.21
N GLU A 471 -26.92 -17.29 -6.06
CA GLU A 471 -28.26 -16.80 -6.35
C GLU A 471 -29.18 -16.79 -5.13
N ASP A 472 -28.95 -17.65 -4.16
CA ASP A 472 -29.79 -17.76 -2.95
C ASP A 472 -29.71 -16.47 -2.09
N ILE A 473 -28.64 -15.68 -2.22
CA ILE A 473 -28.50 -14.36 -1.57
C ILE A 473 -29.68 -13.46 -1.91
N TYR A 474 -30.15 -13.51 -3.15
CA TYR A 474 -31.23 -12.65 -3.65
C TYR A 474 -32.63 -13.18 -3.31
N THR A 475 -32.74 -14.37 -2.70
CA THR A 475 -34.00 -14.97 -2.25
C THR A 475 -34.15 -14.92 -0.73
N LEU A 476 -33.15 -14.42 0.01
CA LEU A 476 -33.22 -14.26 1.46
C LEU A 476 -34.37 -13.34 1.85
N THR A 477 -35.15 -13.78 2.85
CA THR A 477 -36.26 -13.01 3.41
C THR A 477 -35.78 -12.20 4.63
N PHE A 478 -36.60 -11.21 5.00
CA PHE A 478 -36.39 -10.44 6.23
C PHE A 478 -36.34 -11.36 7.47
N GLU A 479 -37.21 -12.36 7.53
CA GLU A 479 -37.30 -13.31 8.63
C GLU A 479 -36.05 -14.18 8.74
N ASP A 480 -35.49 -14.63 7.62
CA ASP A 480 -34.25 -15.40 7.58
C ASP A 480 -33.11 -14.61 8.24
N ILE A 481 -32.93 -13.36 7.82
CA ILE A 481 -31.85 -12.49 8.28
C ILE A 481 -32.09 -12.05 9.74
N ALA A 482 -33.32 -11.70 10.11
CA ALA A 482 -33.66 -11.29 11.47
C ALA A 482 -33.39 -12.41 12.50
N SER A 483 -33.49 -13.67 12.05
CA SER A 483 -33.22 -14.85 12.90
C SER A 483 -31.75 -15.02 13.29
N LEU A 484 -30.82 -14.36 12.55
CA LEU A 484 -29.38 -14.49 12.78
C LEU A 484 -28.90 -13.75 14.06
N LYS A 485 -29.58 -12.68 14.45
CA LYS A 485 -29.16 -11.86 15.60
C LYS A 485 -30.30 -11.62 16.59
N LYS A 486 -30.00 -11.65 17.89
CA LYS A 486 -30.93 -11.16 18.94
C LYS A 486 -31.23 -9.68 18.69
N ASN A 487 -32.50 -9.30 18.52
CA ASN A 487 -32.94 -7.96 18.12
C ASN A 487 -32.49 -7.53 16.70
N GLY A 488 -32.41 -8.49 15.77
CA GLY A 488 -31.85 -8.31 14.43
C GLY A 488 -32.71 -7.52 13.42
N THR A 489 -33.82 -6.87 13.82
CA THR A 489 -34.75 -6.20 12.89
C THR A 489 -34.11 -5.08 12.09
N LYS A 490 -33.32 -4.18 12.73
CA LYS A 490 -32.61 -3.09 12.04
C LYS A 490 -31.52 -3.65 11.12
N PHE A 491 -30.79 -4.65 11.60
CA PHE A 491 -29.77 -5.33 10.80
C PHE A 491 -30.38 -6.01 9.59
N ALA A 492 -31.49 -6.74 9.75
CA ALA A 492 -32.20 -7.40 8.66
C ALA A 492 -32.67 -6.40 7.60
N GLN A 493 -33.25 -5.26 8.03
CA GLN A 493 -33.69 -4.24 7.09
C GLN A 493 -32.53 -3.67 6.29
N ASN A 494 -31.44 -3.26 6.95
CA ASN A 494 -30.26 -2.71 6.28
C ASN A 494 -29.66 -3.72 5.28
N LEU A 495 -29.59 -5.01 5.64
CA LEU A 495 -29.04 -6.03 4.77
C LEU A 495 -29.95 -6.30 3.56
N ILE A 496 -31.27 -6.37 3.74
CA ILE A 496 -32.24 -6.50 2.63
C ILE A 496 -32.13 -5.29 1.69
N ASP A 497 -32.03 -4.08 2.23
CA ASP A 497 -31.89 -2.87 1.43
C ASP A 497 -30.59 -2.91 0.63
N SER A 498 -29.48 -3.37 1.23
CA SER A 498 -28.19 -3.53 0.56
C SER A 498 -28.24 -4.62 -0.54
N ILE A 499 -28.87 -5.76 -0.28
CA ILE A 499 -29.09 -6.81 -1.29
C ILE A 499 -29.88 -6.25 -2.48
N ASN A 500 -30.98 -5.51 -2.22
CA ASN A 500 -31.79 -4.94 -3.28
C ASN A 500 -31.03 -3.85 -4.06
N ALA A 501 -30.29 -2.97 -3.37
CA ALA A 501 -29.44 -1.97 -4.03
C ALA A 501 -28.40 -2.60 -4.95
N SER A 502 -27.83 -3.75 -4.55
CA SER A 502 -26.84 -4.45 -5.37
C SER A 502 -27.35 -4.95 -6.71
N LYS A 503 -28.69 -5.15 -6.85
CA LYS A 503 -29.31 -5.56 -8.11
C LYS A 503 -29.15 -4.52 -9.23
N GLU A 504 -29.03 -3.25 -8.87
CA GLU A 504 -28.87 -2.13 -9.79
C GLU A 504 -27.41 -1.88 -10.22
N ASN A 505 -26.46 -2.67 -9.71
CA ASN A 505 -25.05 -2.53 -10.04
C ASN A 505 -24.77 -2.72 -11.53
N ASP A 506 -23.76 -2.01 -12.04
CA ASP A 506 -23.30 -2.14 -13.43
C ASP A 506 -22.75 -3.55 -13.73
N LEU A 507 -22.88 -4.01 -14.97
CA LEU A 507 -22.42 -5.31 -15.46
C LEU A 507 -20.97 -5.61 -15.07
N TYR A 508 -20.05 -4.62 -15.08
CA TYR A 508 -18.65 -4.89 -14.74
C TYR A 508 -18.48 -5.40 -13.30
N ARG A 509 -19.35 -4.96 -12.37
CA ARG A 509 -19.34 -5.43 -10.99
C ARG A 509 -19.75 -6.89 -10.90
N LEU A 510 -20.77 -7.27 -11.64
CA LEU A 510 -21.22 -8.66 -11.74
C LEU A 510 -20.13 -9.56 -12.36
N LEU A 511 -19.47 -9.10 -13.43
CA LEU A 511 -18.34 -9.82 -14.03
C LEU A 511 -17.17 -9.99 -13.04
N THR A 512 -16.89 -8.95 -12.27
CA THR A 512 -15.88 -9.02 -11.20
C THR A 512 -16.32 -10.03 -10.12
N ALA A 513 -17.60 -10.00 -9.74
CA ALA A 513 -18.19 -10.87 -8.73
C ALA A 513 -18.14 -12.37 -9.09
N PHE A 514 -18.27 -12.71 -10.35
CA PHE A 514 -18.11 -14.09 -10.82
C PHE A 514 -16.71 -14.63 -10.60
N GLY A 515 -15.71 -13.77 -10.47
CA GLY A 515 -14.33 -14.17 -10.20
C GLY A 515 -13.73 -15.04 -11.28
N ILE A 516 -14.02 -14.76 -12.55
CA ILE A 516 -13.46 -15.46 -13.71
C ILE A 516 -11.94 -15.41 -13.62
N ARG A 517 -11.27 -16.55 -13.79
CA ARG A 517 -9.80 -16.65 -13.68
C ARG A 517 -9.12 -15.64 -14.61
N HIS A 518 -8.14 -14.92 -14.11
CA HIS A 518 -7.41 -13.84 -14.78
C HIS A 518 -8.21 -12.58 -15.12
N VAL A 519 -9.53 -12.52 -14.84
CA VAL A 519 -10.39 -11.36 -15.11
C VAL A 519 -10.61 -10.58 -13.81
N GLY A 520 -9.85 -9.50 -13.63
CA GLY A 520 -10.03 -8.56 -12.52
C GLY A 520 -10.99 -7.40 -12.89
N SER A 521 -11.21 -6.48 -11.95
CA SER A 521 -12.12 -5.33 -12.12
C SER A 521 -11.83 -4.50 -13.39
N LYS A 522 -10.54 -4.26 -13.72
CA LYS A 522 -10.16 -3.52 -14.95
C LYS A 522 -10.63 -4.24 -16.22
N ALA A 523 -10.35 -5.53 -16.34
CA ALA A 523 -10.77 -6.33 -17.49
C ALA A 523 -12.30 -6.44 -17.56
N SER A 524 -12.98 -6.58 -16.41
CA SER A 524 -14.44 -6.60 -16.32
C SER A 524 -15.07 -5.31 -16.88
N LYS A 525 -14.49 -4.14 -16.61
CA LYS A 525 -14.94 -2.86 -17.17
C LYS A 525 -14.79 -2.82 -18.70
N VAL A 526 -13.63 -3.25 -19.21
CA VAL A 526 -13.38 -3.31 -20.66
C VAL A 526 -14.39 -4.21 -21.35
N LEU A 527 -14.65 -5.39 -20.78
CA LEU A 527 -15.63 -6.35 -21.31
C LEU A 527 -17.07 -5.80 -21.26
N ALA A 528 -17.47 -5.20 -20.13
CA ALA A 528 -18.80 -4.61 -19.98
C ALA A 528 -19.04 -3.49 -21.00
N ARG A 529 -18.08 -2.59 -21.17
CA ARG A 529 -18.13 -1.51 -22.17
C ARG A 529 -18.26 -2.03 -23.60
N LYS A 530 -17.48 -3.05 -23.97
CA LYS A 530 -17.47 -3.60 -25.34
C LYS A 530 -18.72 -4.37 -25.66
N TYR A 531 -19.15 -5.27 -24.79
CA TYR A 531 -20.28 -6.18 -25.07
C TYR A 531 -21.63 -5.65 -24.61
N ARG A 532 -21.66 -4.64 -23.72
CA ARG A 532 -22.84 -3.94 -23.22
C ARG A 532 -23.82 -4.80 -22.41
N ASN A 533 -23.90 -6.08 -22.68
CA ASN A 533 -24.81 -7.04 -22.04
C ASN A 533 -24.10 -8.37 -21.86
N ILE A 534 -24.49 -9.11 -20.80
CA ILE A 534 -23.86 -10.38 -20.46
C ILE A 534 -24.06 -11.45 -21.54
N ASP A 535 -25.20 -11.44 -22.23
CA ASP A 535 -25.50 -12.43 -23.28
C ASP A 535 -24.59 -12.24 -24.50
N ASN A 536 -24.29 -11.00 -24.86
CA ASN A 536 -23.37 -10.68 -25.93
C ASN A 536 -21.96 -11.19 -25.58
N LEU A 537 -21.52 -10.97 -24.32
CA LEU A 537 -20.22 -11.47 -23.85
C LEU A 537 -20.18 -13.00 -23.81
N ALA A 538 -21.26 -13.65 -23.36
CA ALA A 538 -21.36 -15.11 -23.30
C ALA A 538 -21.26 -15.78 -24.68
N ASN A 539 -21.70 -15.08 -25.74
CA ASN A 539 -21.62 -15.55 -27.14
C ASN A 539 -20.34 -15.14 -27.87
N ALA A 540 -19.45 -14.37 -27.22
CA ALA A 540 -18.21 -13.90 -27.83
C ALA A 540 -17.27 -15.05 -28.19
N THR A 541 -16.66 -14.97 -29.38
CA THR A 541 -15.67 -15.95 -29.83
C THR A 541 -14.29 -15.70 -29.20
N PHE A 542 -13.43 -16.72 -29.23
CA PHE A 542 -12.04 -16.57 -28.78
C PHE A 542 -11.30 -15.45 -29.53
N ASP A 543 -11.50 -15.39 -30.85
CA ASP A 543 -10.82 -14.41 -31.71
C ASP A 543 -11.28 -12.99 -31.39
N GLU A 544 -12.57 -12.76 -31.16
CA GLU A 544 -13.10 -11.46 -30.75
C GLU A 544 -12.57 -11.01 -29.39
N LEU A 545 -12.49 -11.93 -28.41
CA LEU A 545 -11.95 -11.66 -27.09
C LEU A 545 -10.45 -11.36 -27.13
N SER A 546 -9.67 -12.15 -27.87
CA SER A 546 -8.22 -12.01 -27.94
C SER A 546 -7.75 -10.75 -28.69
N GLN A 547 -8.61 -10.13 -29.50
CA GLN A 547 -8.35 -8.85 -30.19
C GLN A 547 -8.58 -7.62 -29.30
N ILE A 548 -9.14 -7.81 -28.10
CA ILE A 548 -9.36 -6.70 -27.16
C ILE A 548 -8.03 -6.34 -26.50
N ASN A 549 -7.70 -5.05 -26.51
CA ASN A 549 -6.54 -4.56 -25.76
C ASN A 549 -6.67 -4.97 -24.27
N ASP A 550 -5.55 -5.37 -23.67
CA ASP A 550 -5.46 -5.88 -22.30
C ASP A 550 -6.09 -7.26 -22.05
N ILE A 551 -6.64 -7.95 -23.08
CA ILE A 551 -7.17 -9.32 -22.98
C ILE A 551 -6.31 -10.25 -23.83
N GLY A 552 -5.39 -10.97 -23.18
CA GLY A 552 -4.55 -11.97 -23.84
C GLY A 552 -5.26 -13.34 -24.02
N ALA A 553 -4.62 -14.24 -24.75
CA ALA A 553 -5.16 -15.57 -25.08
C ALA A 553 -5.57 -16.39 -23.83
N VAL A 554 -4.80 -16.31 -22.72
CA VAL A 554 -5.09 -17.01 -21.47
C VAL A 554 -6.42 -16.52 -20.86
N MET A 555 -6.61 -15.20 -20.85
CA MET A 555 -7.83 -14.57 -20.32
C MET A 555 -9.04 -14.87 -21.22
N ALA A 556 -8.87 -14.81 -22.56
CA ALA A 556 -9.91 -15.13 -23.53
C ALA A 556 -10.41 -16.59 -23.37
N ASN A 557 -9.48 -17.54 -23.17
CA ASN A 557 -9.86 -18.92 -22.86
C ASN A 557 -10.63 -19.03 -21.53
N SER A 558 -10.14 -18.39 -20.48
CA SER A 558 -10.82 -18.42 -19.17
C SER A 558 -12.25 -17.86 -19.22
N ILE A 559 -12.49 -16.81 -20.01
CA ILE A 559 -13.82 -16.22 -20.21
C ILE A 559 -14.73 -17.23 -20.94
N ARG A 560 -14.26 -17.80 -22.03
CA ARG A 560 -15.05 -18.79 -22.79
C ARG A 560 -15.39 -20.03 -21.96
N ASP A 561 -14.38 -20.59 -21.29
CA ASP A 561 -14.56 -21.77 -20.45
C ASP A 561 -15.59 -21.52 -19.34
N PHE A 562 -15.60 -20.33 -18.76
CA PHE A 562 -16.58 -19.92 -17.75
C PHE A 562 -18.00 -19.90 -18.33
N PHE A 563 -18.23 -19.23 -19.45
CA PHE A 563 -19.59 -19.10 -20.03
C PHE A 563 -20.08 -20.37 -20.74
N MET A 564 -19.18 -21.29 -21.11
CA MET A 564 -19.57 -22.58 -21.68
C MET A 564 -20.15 -23.56 -20.64
N GLN A 565 -19.84 -23.39 -19.36
CA GLN A 565 -20.29 -24.27 -18.29
C GLN A 565 -21.81 -24.17 -18.10
N GLU A 566 -22.50 -25.29 -18.00
CA GLU A 566 -23.94 -25.34 -17.78
C GLU A 566 -24.35 -24.71 -16.43
N GLN A 567 -23.51 -24.87 -15.42
CA GLN A 567 -23.71 -24.26 -14.11
C GLN A 567 -23.70 -22.72 -14.18
N THR A 568 -22.79 -22.14 -14.96
CA THR A 568 -22.73 -20.69 -15.18
C THR A 568 -23.98 -20.18 -15.88
N LYS A 569 -24.47 -20.89 -16.89
CA LYS A 569 -25.71 -20.50 -17.59
C LYS A 569 -26.91 -20.52 -16.65
N ASN A 570 -27.01 -21.55 -15.82
CA ASN A 570 -28.07 -21.67 -14.82
C ASN A 570 -27.98 -20.55 -13.76
N LEU A 571 -26.77 -20.23 -13.28
CA LEU A 571 -26.52 -19.11 -12.35
C LEU A 571 -26.98 -17.78 -12.96
N ILE A 572 -26.55 -17.47 -14.18
CA ILE A 572 -26.93 -16.24 -14.89
C ILE A 572 -28.46 -16.15 -15.03
N GLN A 573 -29.12 -17.26 -15.40
CA GLN A 573 -30.57 -17.30 -15.55
C GLN A 573 -31.30 -17.03 -14.22
N LYS A 574 -30.80 -17.60 -13.10
CA LYS A 574 -31.39 -17.37 -11.78
C LYS A 574 -31.18 -15.93 -11.32
N LEU A 575 -29.98 -15.36 -11.53
CA LEU A 575 -29.68 -13.97 -11.20
C LEU A 575 -30.56 -13.00 -12.02
N LYS A 576 -30.79 -13.28 -13.32
CA LYS A 576 -31.76 -12.54 -14.15
C LYS A 576 -33.16 -12.60 -13.57
N SER A 577 -33.61 -13.80 -13.16
CA SER A 577 -34.94 -14.00 -12.56
C SER A 577 -35.09 -13.28 -11.23
N ALA A 578 -33.98 -13.10 -10.47
CA ALA A 578 -33.95 -12.35 -9.23
C ALA A 578 -33.88 -10.82 -9.44
N GLY A 579 -33.81 -10.36 -10.69
CA GLY A 579 -33.82 -8.94 -11.06
C GLY A 579 -32.44 -8.27 -11.01
N VAL A 580 -31.33 -9.05 -11.03
CA VAL A 580 -29.95 -8.48 -11.09
C VAL A 580 -29.70 -7.90 -12.48
N ASN A 581 -29.15 -6.69 -12.53
CA ASN A 581 -28.85 -6.01 -13.80
C ASN A 581 -27.73 -6.76 -14.57
N MET A 582 -27.98 -7.00 -15.84
CA MET A 582 -27.11 -7.70 -16.78
C MET A 582 -26.52 -6.77 -17.84
N ASN A 583 -26.72 -5.46 -17.70
CA ASN A 583 -26.35 -4.47 -18.69
C ASN A 583 -25.28 -3.52 -18.15
N CYS A 584 -24.41 -3.04 -19.03
CA CYS A 584 -23.53 -1.92 -18.75
C CYS A 584 -24.35 -0.63 -18.70
N LEU A 585 -24.26 0.07 -17.58
CA LEU A 585 -25.01 1.31 -17.33
C LEU A 585 -24.26 2.55 -17.86
N GLU A 586 -22.97 2.43 -18.15
CA GLU A 586 -22.22 3.53 -18.77
C GLU A 586 -22.86 3.92 -20.10
N GLU A 587 -23.26 5.18 -20.22
CA GLU A 587 -23.74 5.72 -21.49
C GLU A 587 -22.60 5.74 -22.52
N VAL A 588 -22.80 5.06 -23.63
CA VAL A 588 -21.95 5.26 -24.81
C VAL A 588 -22.51 6.48 -25.54
N SER A 589 -21.73 7.53 -25.60
CA SER A 589 -22.01 8.53 -26.63
C SER A 589 -21.82 7.83 -27.99
N ASN A 590 -22.82 7.84 -28.85
CA ASN A 590 -22.69 7.41 -30.24
C ASN A 590 -21.77 8.35 -31.06
N ASP A 591 -21.20 9.32 -30.41
CA ASP A 591 -20.32 10.33 -30.96
C ASP A 591 -18.85 9.90 -30.71
N ASN A 592 -18.29 9.25 -31.71
CA ASN A 592 -16.91 8.77 -31.71
C ASN A 592 -15.94 9.80 -32.29
N ARG A 593 -16.16 11.10 -32.06
CA ARG A 593 -15.34 12.20 -32.64
C ARG A 593 -13.86 12.11 -32.29
N PHE A 594 -13.50 11.38 -31.23
CA PHE A 594 -12.11 11.13 -30.82
C PHE A 594 -11.63 9.71 -31.13
N ASP A 595 -12.35 8.94 -31.94
CA ASP A 595 -11.93 7.59 -32.31
C ASP A 595 -10.54 7.59 -32.96
N GLY A 596 -9.67 6.69 -32.48
CA GLY A 596 -8.28 6.60 -32.91
C GLY A 596 -7.36 7.72 -32.42
N LYS A 597 -7.85 8.75 -31.68
CA LYS A 597 -7.06 9.85 -31.15
C LYS A 597 -6.50 9.55 -29.77
N THR A 598 -5.23 9.92 -29.56
CA THR A 598 -4.55 9.78 -28.28
C THR A 598 -4.28 11.14 -27.66
N PHE A 599 -4.78 11.35 -26.46
CA PHE A 599 -4.63 12.58 -25.68
C PHE A 599 -3.63 12.38 -24.55
N VAL A 600 -2.89 13.44 -24.21
CA VAL A 600 -2.09 13.49 -22.98
C VAL A 600 -2.51 14.75 -22.23
N LEU A 601 -2.83 14.58 -20.95
CA LEU A 601 -3.22 15.71 -20.09
C LEU A 601 -2.01 16.18 -19.27
N THR A 602 -1.86 17.51 -19.16
CA THR A 602 -0.78 18.15 -18.40
C THR A 602 -1.25 19.47 -17.79
N GLY A 603 -0.75 19.79 -16.59
CA GLY A 603 -1.21 20.97 -15.85
C GLY A 603 -2.55 20.76 -15.16
N THR A 604 -3.06 21.82 -14.52
CA THR A 604 -4.36 21.85 -13.84
C THR A 604 -5.38 22.53 -14.75
N LEU A 605 -6.48 21.84 -15.01
CA LEU A 605 -7.60 22.38 -15.78
C LEU A 605 -8.44 23.31 -14.88
N GLU A 606 -9.02 24.36 -15.45
CA GLU A 606 -9.74 25.39 -14.70
C GLU A 606 -11.07 24.89 -14.11
N THR A 607 -11.80 24.08 -14.86
CA THR A 607 -13.17 23.67 -14.49
C THR A 607 -13.36 22.16 -14.48
N LEU A 608 -12.51 21.38 -15.15
CA LEU A 608 -12.57 19.93 -15.18
C LEU A 608 -11.48 19.33 -14.30
N THR A 609 -11.81 18.32 -13.52
CA THR A 609 -10.77 17.48 -12.95
C THR A 609 -10.10 16.67 -14.06
N ARG A 610 -8.86 16.25 -13.83
CA ARG A 610 -8.14 15.40 -14.78
C ARG A 610 -8.94 14.14 -15.16
N LYS A 611 -9.61 13.54 -14.15
CA LYS A 611 -10.40 12.33 -14.35
C LYS A 611 -11.64 12.59 -15.19
N GLU A 612 -12.35 13.68 -14.96
CA GLU A 612 -13.50 14.08 -15.79
C GLU A 612 -13.08 14.30 -17.23
N ALA A 613 -11.95 14.96 -17.48
CA ALA A 613 -11.43 15.14 -18.83
C ALA A 613 -11.02 13.80 -19.47
N GLU A 614 -10.40 12.88 -18.72
CA GLU A 614 -10.07 11.52 -19.17
C GLU A 614 -11.37 10.75 -19.51
N ASP A 615 -12.36 10.77 -18.63
CA ASP A 615 -13.66 10.11 -18.83
C ASP A 615 -14.41 10.69 -20.05
N ILE A 616 -14.34 12.00 -20.28
CA ILE A 616 -14.92 12.66 -21.47
C ILE A 616 -14.21 12.20 -22.75
N ILE A 617 -12.86 12.19 -22.76
CA ILE A 617 -12.09 11.72 -23.92
C ILE A 617 -12.46 10.27 -24.26
N GLU A 618 -12.52 9.41 -23.25
CA GLU A 618 -12.90 8.01 -23.42
C GLU A 618 -14.35 7.85 -23.86
N LYS A 619 -15.27 8.68 -23.33
CA LYS A 619 -16.69 8.73 -23.73
C LYS A 619 -16.87 9.03 -25.24
N PHE A 620 -15.98 9.82 -25.82
CA PHE A 620 -15.97 10.16 -27.25
C PHE A 620 -15.05 9.26 -28.10
N GLY A 621 -14.61 8.10 -27.56
CA GLY A 621 -13.83 7.09 -28.29
C GLY A 621 -12.33 7.36 -28.34
N GLY A 622 -11.82 8.41 -27.66
CA GLY A 622 -10.40 8.73 -27.59
C GLY A 622 -9.66 7.87 -26.57
N LYS A 623 -8.33 7.95 -26.57
CA LYS A 623 -7.44 7.27 -25.61
C LYS A 623 -6.65 8.29 -24.84
N THR A 624 -6.41 8.04 -23.55
CA THR A 624 -5.50 8.84 -22.75
C THR A 624 -4.16 8.13 -22.53
N SER A 625 -3.08 8.90 -22.47
CA SER A 625 -1.72 8.39 -22.21
C SER A 625 -1.01 9.25 -21.17
N SER A 626 -0.20 8.59 -20.34
CA SER A 626 0.59 9.28 -19.32
C SER A 626 1.81 10.04 -19.86
N SER A 627 2.24 9.76 -21.09
CA SER A 627 3.45 10.36 -21.67
C SER A 627 3.26 10.80 -23.12
N VAL A 628 3.87 11.94 -23.48
CA VAL A 628 3.85 12.47 -24.85
C VAL A 628 4.82 11.68 -25.74
N SER A 629 4.36 11.26 -26.90
CA SER A 629 5.13 10.57 -27.93
C SER A 629 4.70 11.02 -29.32
N LYS A 630 5.38 10.57 -30.37
CA LYS A 630 4.98 10.81 -31.79
C LYS A 630 3.60 10.22 -32.16
N LYS A 631 3.04 9.36 -31.29
CA LYS A 631 1.70 8.77 -31.45
C LYS A 631 0.62 9.56 -30.70
N THR A 632 0.98 10.64 -30.00
CA THR A 632 0.03 11.52 -29.31
C THR A 632 -0.54 12.51 -30.31
N ASP A 633 -1.87 12.59 -30.41
CA ASP A 633 -2.57 13.53 -31.32
C ASP A 633 -2.74 14.89 -30.67
N TYR A 634 -3.10 14.93 -29.38
CA TYR A 634 -3.39 16.15 -28.65
C TYR A 634 -2.76 16.14 -27.27
N VAL A 635 -2.29 17.29 -26.83
CA VAL A 635 -1.93 17.54 -25.43
C VAL A 635 -2.89 18.58 -24.88
N LEU A 636 -3.79 18.15 -23.98
CA LEU A 636 -4.67 19.04 -23.24
C LEU A 636 -3.87 19.67 -22.10
N ALA A 637 -3.60 20.97 -22.23
CA ALA A 637 -2.75 21.71 -21.32
C ALA A 637 -3.59 22.68 -20.48
N GLY A 638 -3.58 22.49 -19.17
CA GLY A 638 -4.08 23.46 -18.21
C GLY A 638 -2.98 24.38 -17.68
N GLU A 639 -3.28 25.13 -16.60
CA GLU A 639 -2.31 25.99 -15.94
C GLU A 639 -1.14 25.16 -15.38
N GLU A 640 0.05 25.79 -15.33
CA GLU A 640 1.29 25.16 -14.84
C GLU A 640 1.68 23.87 -15.58
N ALA A 641 1.40 23.78 -16.85
CA ALA A 641 1.76 22.64 -17.69
C ALA A 641 3.29 22.44 -17.72
N GLY A 642 3.77 21.34 -17.12
CA GLY A 642 5.18 21.04 -16.94
C GLY A 642 5.88 20.42 -18.16
N SER A 643 6.86 19.54 -17.92
CA SER A 643 7.74 18.91 -18.93
C SER A 643 7.01 18.25 -20.12
N LYS A 644 5.76 17.83 -19.97
CA LYS A 644 4.96 17.25 -21.06
C LYS A 644 4.61 18.30 -22.12
N LEU A 645 4.37 19.55 -21.73
CA LEU A 645 4.12 20.65 -22.67
C LEU A 645 5.35 20.92 -23.54
N THR A 646 6.52 21.04 -22.90
CA THR A 646 7.80 21.23 -23.60
C THR A 646 8.09 20.07 -24.55
N LYS A 647 7.79 18.85 -24.14
CA LYS A 647 7.96 17.66 -24.98
C LYS A 647 6.98 17.64 -26.15
N ALA A 648 5.73 18.07 -25.96
CA ALA A 648 4.75 18.21 -27.03
C ALA A 648 5.23 19.20 -28.09
N GLN A 649 5.72 20.36 -27.65
CA GLN A 649 6.30 21.39 -28.53
C GLN A 649 7.48 20.84 -29.34
N SER A 650 8.39 20.09 -28.68
CA SER A 650 9.56 19.51 -29.35
C SER A 650 9.22 18.44 -30.39
N LEU A 651 8.09 17.75 -30.22
CA LEU A 651 7.61 16.69 -31.10
C LEU A 651 6.58 17.18 -32.12
N GLY A 652 6.17 18.45 -32.08
CA GLY A 652 5.16 19.00 -32.98
C GLY A 652 3.75 18.47 -32.75
N VAL A 653 3.44 18.01 -31.52
CA VAL A 653 2.11 17.51 -31.14
C VAL A 653 1.18 18.70 -30.89
N ALA A 654 -0.07 18.62 -31.37
CA ALA A 654 -1.06 19.66 -31.16
C ALA A 654 -1.36 19.86 -29.67
N ILE A 655 -1.24 21.11 -29.21
CA ILE A 655 -1.54 21.50 -27.83
C ILE A 655 -2.88 22.22 -27.85
N ILE A 656 -3.79 21.82 -26.98
CA ILE A 656 -5.12 22.39 -26.85
C ILE A 656 -5.36 22.87 -25.41
N SER A 657 -6.05 24.00 -25.27
CA SER A 657 -6.53 24.50 -23.98
C SER A 657 -7.80 23.76 -23.52
N GLU A 658 -8.23 24.00 -22.28
CA GLU A 658 -9.50 23.46 -21.78
C GLU A 658 -10.70 24.03 -22.55
N GLU A 659 -10.65 25.31 -22.96
CA GLU A 659 -11.69 25.94 -23.76
C GLU A 659 -11.77 25.33 -25.16
N GLU A 660 -10.64 25.10 -25.81
CA GLU A 660 -10.60 24.38 -27.10
C GLU A 660 -11.10 22.95 -26.98
N PHE A 661 -10.76 22.28 -25.89
CA PHE A 661 -11.27 20.93 -25.60
C PHE A 661 -12.78 20.93 -25.42
N LYS A 662 -13.36 21.88 -24.66
CA LYS A 662 -14.80 22.04 -24.52
C LYS A 662 -15.49 22.32 -25.85
N ASN A 663 -14.91 23.19 -26.67
CA ASN A 663 -15.42 23.41 -28.02
C ASN A 663 -15.40 22.13 -28.88
N MET A 664 -14.37 21.28 -28.73
CA MET A 664 -14.29 20.00 -29.44
C MET A 664 -15.38 19.02 -28.98
N ILE A 665 -15.86 19.11 -27.76
CA ILE A 665 -16.94 18.24 -27.23
C ILE A 665 -18.33 18.85 -27.40
N GLY A 666 -18.40 20.12 -27.81
CA GLY A 666 -19.67 20.82 -28.09
C GLY A 666 -20.29 21.49 -26.86
N GLU A 667 -19.48 21.83 -25.87
CA GLU A 667 -19.81 22.63 -24.68
C GLU A 667 -19.27 24.05 -24.80
#